data_febda08e1bbca53979632e2472b202ea
#
_entry.id   febda08e1bbca53979632e2472b202ea
#
_cell.length_a   1.000
_cell.length_b   1.000
_cell.length_c   1.000
_cell.angle_alpha   90.00
_cell.angle_beta   90.00
_cell.angle_gamma   90.00
#
_symmetry.space_group_name_H-M   'P 1'
#
loop_
_entity.id
_entity.type
_entity.pdbx_description
1 polymer ?
#
loop_
_entity_poly.entity_id
_entity_poly.type
_entity_poly.pdbx_seq_one_letter_code
_entity_poly.pdbx_strand_id
1 'polypeptide(L)'
;MNKRYLLLIILVLVASVLVNANTAPKQTQKETQMSDEIFITNENVNKVIDSLSKSIPEANLFRIERGAQQVASLWRKQDGTAQEYEAFCIENFVADNESLSQLFNKLERNFEIFNGYFHKIDLKLKEPLQLDGPAIQPIDMMFGGYDVSAHLNDDMYSSKIAFITALNFPFYSLDEKTELGNDWTRQEWAFARMGDRFISRVPAHLQQHISRTLTNADAYISDYNIYMGQLLNEEGDKLFPEDMKLITHWGLRDELKSNYADTENGLEKQRMVYKVMQRIVDQTIPQQVINDGTYEWDLENNKIYAEGKEVSATPELDKRYEVFLGNFHAMKQLDPYSTHYPTQLDRAFDGTMEVPKKDVEKLFTDLLSSPMVKEVAAFIESRLGRPLEPFDIWYNGFKSGGGVPEEELSAMTSKKYPNAGALEADLPRMLHELGWTKEKANEITSLITVDASRGAGHAWGASMRNDKAHLRTRIGENGMDYKGYNIAVHEFGHNVEQTITLNDVDYYMLSGVPNTSFTEAIAFLFQKRDLDLLGLKQTNPHDDYYLALDNFWSSFEIMGVSLVDIQVWEWMYANPDATPKQLKEAVMSIAKGVWNTYYADVLGGKDESLLGIYSHMIDYPLYLPNYPMGHLIDFQIEQQVKDKNMANEIERMLTQGSIIPQLWMKGAVGQEISIDPLLNATKEALDALR
;
A
#
# COMPACT_ATOMS: atom_id res chain seq x y z
N MET A 1 40.56 3.42 -23.86
CA MET A 1 40.02 4.79 -24.07
C MET A 1 40.35 5.61 -22.82
N ASN A 2 40.97 6.76 -22.96
CA ASN A 2 41.61 7.51 -21.87
C ASN A 2 40.53 8.17 -20.99
N LYS A 3 40.56 8.00 -19.66
CA LYS A 3 39.62 8.57 -18.69
C LYS A 3 39.29 10.07 -18.92
N ARG A 4 40.23 10.82 -19.51
CA ARG A 4 40.07 12.23 -19.85
C ARG A 4 39.05 12.47 -21.01
N TYR A 5 38.93 11.54 -21.95
CA TYR A 5 37.94 11.65 -23.05
C TYR A 5 36.52 11.31 -22.57
N LEU A 6 36.38 10.40 -21.62
CA LEU A 6 35.08 10.06 -21.02
C LEU A 6 34.52 11.24 -20.20
N LEU A 7 35.40 11.93 -19.43
CA LEU A 7 35.01 13.14 -18.68
C LEU A 7 34.59 14.29 -19.61
N LEU A 8 35.27 14.46 -20.76
CA LEU A 8 34.91 15.50 -21.71
C LEU A 8 33.57 15.23 -22.41
N ILE A 9 33.25 13.98 -22.71
CA ILE A 9 31.97 13.59 -23.32
C ILE A 9 30.82 13.79 -22.30
N ILE A 10 31.01 13.47 -21.03
CA ILE A 10 30.05 13.71 -19.96
C ILE A 10 29.84 15.23 -19.74
N LEU A 11 30.91 16.03 -19.74
CA LEU A 11 30.81 17.46 -19.61
C LEU A 11 30.10 18.15 -20.79
N VAL A 12 30.28 17.64 -22.01
CA VAL A 12 29.60 18.15 -23.23
C VAL A 12 28.12 17.75 -23.21
N LEU A 13 27.77 16.55 -22.75
CA LEU A 13 26.39 16.11 -22.59
C LEU A 13 25.66 16.91 -21.48
N VAL A 14 26.30 17.16 -20.34
CA VAL A 14 25.73 17.98 -19.25
C VAL A 14 25.57 19.44 -19.69
N ALA A 15 26.53 20.00 -20.43
CA ALA A 15 26.43 21.35 -20.95
C ALA A 15 25.32 21.50 -22.02
N SER A 16 25.09 20.50 -22.85
CA SER A 16 23.99 20.53 -23.84
C SER A 16 22.60 20.38 -23.18
N VAL A 17 22.50 19.66 -22.06
CA VAL A 17 21.25 19.56 -21.28
C VAL A 17 20.95 20.89 -20.56
N LEU A 18 21.97 21.55 -19.98
CA LEU A 18 21.80 22.83 -19.30
C LEU A 18 21.50 24.01 -20.25
N VAL A 19 22.01 23.98 -21.46
CA VAL A 19 21.71 25.01 -22.47
C VAL A 19 20.29 24.83 -23.04
N ASN A 20 19.80 23.61 -23.20
CA ASN A 20 18.42 23.36 -23.64
C ASN A 20 17.36 23.64 -22.54
N ALA A 21 17.73 23.59 -21.27
CA ALA A 21 16.81 23.93 -20.18
C ALA A 21 16.50 25.44 -20.11
N ASN A 22 17.39 26.31 -20.63
CA ASN A 22 17.22 27.78 -20.59
C ASN A 22 16.65 28.39 -21.87
N THR A 23 16.45 27.59 -22.94
CA THR A 23 15.93 28.06 -24.22
C THR A 23 14.72 27.31 -24.75
N ALA A 24 13.97 26.63 -23.86
CA ALA A 24 12.69 26.09 -24.25
C ALA A 24 11.73 27.23 -24.62
N PRO A 25 11.27 27.34 -25.88
CA PRO A 25 10.22 28.29 -26.21
C PRO A 25 9.00 27.92 -25.39
N LYS A 26 8.27 28.92 -24.90
CA LYS A 26 6.90 28.75 -24.37
C LYS A 26 6.04 28.25 -25.53
N GLN A 27 6.10 26.96 -25.82
CA GLN A 27 5.09 26.31 -26.63
C GLN A 27 3.79 26.36 -25.84
N THR A 28 2.88 27.10 -26.39
CA THR A 28 1.52 27.27 -25.92
C THR A 28 0.89 25.88 -25.74
N GLN A 29 0.37 25.62 -24.52
CA GLN A 29 -0.41 24.44 -24.13
C GLN A 29 -1.67 24.16 -24.98
N LYS A 30 -1.77 24.69 -26.16
CA LYS A 30 -2.93 24.56 -27.08
C LYS A 30 -2.78 23.50 -28.17
N GLU A 31 -1.59 22.91 -28.36
CA GLU A 31 -1.39 21.95 -29.46
C GLU A 31 -1.45 20.47 -29.06
N THR A 32 -1.48 20.14 -27.76
CA THR A 32 -1.49 18.73 -27.30
C THR A 32 -2.91 18.18 -27.02
N GLN A 33 -3.95 19.00 -27.08
CA GLN A 33 -5.34 18.59 -26.80
C GLN A 33 -6.13 18.09 -28.03
N MET A 34 -5.54 17.98 -29.20
CA MET A 34 -6.29 17.69 -30.46
C MET A 34 -6.12 16.29 -31.03
N SER A 35 -5.42 15.35 -30.37
CA SER A 35 -5.13 14.02 -30.96
C SER A 35 -5.94 12.84 -30.39
N ASP A 36 -6.67 13.00 -29.30
CA ASP A 36 -7.23 11.87 -28.54
C ASP A 36 -8.75 11.67 -28.67
N GLU A 37 -9.40 12.29 -29.63
CA GLU A 37 -10.81 12.02 -29.85
C GLU A 37 -11.03 10.60 -30.38
N ILE A 38 -11.91 9.84 -29.71
CA ILE A 38 -12.48 8.59 -30.22
C ILE A 38 -13.15 8.90 -31.55
N PHE A 39 -12.61 8.33 -32.63
CA PHE A 39 -13.13 8.61 -33.97
C PHE A 39 -13.78 7.40 -34.64
N ILE A 40 -13.70 6.22 -34.02
CA ILE A 40 -14.44 5.04 -34.45
C ILE A 40 -15.89 5.19 -34.02
N THR A 41 -16.79 5.22 -35.00
CA THR A 41 -18.22 5.41 -34.75
C THR A 41 -18.92 4.10 -34.42
N ASN A 42 -20.10 4.17 -33.80
CA ASN A 42 -20.94 3.00 -33.59
C ASN A 42 -21.31 2.27 -34.91
N GLU A 43 -21.35 2.98 -36.03
CA GLU A 43 -21.55 2.35 -37.35
C GLU A 43 -20.39 1.45 -37.73
N ASN A 44 -19.13 1.87 -37.47
CA ASN A 44 -17.95 1.05 -37.73
C ASN A 44 -17.94 -0.18 -36.83
N VAL A 45 -18.29 -0.02 -35.54
CA VAL A 45 -18.39 -1.13 -34.57
C VAL A 45 -19.45 -2.15 -35.04
N ASN A 46 -20.64 -1.67 -35.41
CA ASN A 46 -21.73 -2.54 -35.87
C ASN A 46 -21.37 -3.30 -37.14
N LYS A 47 -20.61 -2.69 -38.08
CA LYS A 47 -20.09 -3.40 -39.28
C LYS A 47 -19.19 -4.56 -38.91
N VAL A 48 -18.31 -4.38 -37.92
CA VAL A 48 -17.44 -5.46 -37.40
C VAL A 48 -18.28 -6.57 -36.80
N ILE A 49 -19.22 -6.23 -35.91
CA ILE A 49 -20.11 -7.19 -35.25
C ILE A 49 -20.91 -7.99 -36.28
N ASP A 50 -21.56 -7.30 -37.23
CA ASP A 50 -22.33 -7.94 -38.30
C ASP A 50 -21.50 -8.86 -39.19
N SER A 51 -20.26 -8.45 -39.50
CA SER A 51 -19.33 -9.24 -40.34
C SER A 51 -18.88 -10.52 -39.61
N LEU A 52 -18.43 -10.39 -38.37
CA LEU A 52 -17.96 -11.54 -37.56
C LEU A 52 -19.09 -12.50 -37.24
N SER A 53 -20.27 -12.01 -36.86
CA SER A 53 -21.44 -12.85 -36.53
C SER A 53 -21.99 -13.62 -37.71
N LYS A 54 -21.80 -13.14 -38.97
CA LYS A 54 -22.19 -13.85 -40.18
C LYS A 54 -21.16 -14.89 -40.60
N SER A 55 -19.88 -14.60 -40.47
CA SER A 55 -18.78 -15.45 -40.89
C SER A 55 -18.40 -16.51 -39.86
N ILE A 56 -18.76 -16.30 -38.58
CA ILE A 56 -18.41 -17.16 -37.45
C ILE A 56 -19.69 -17.35 -36.59
N PRO A 57 -20.71 -18.12 -37.08
CA PRO A 57 -22.00 -18.25 -36.38
C PRO A 57 -21.93 -18.90 -35.00
N GLU A 58 -20.92 -19.73 -34.76
CA GLU A 58 -20.69 -20.43 -33.48
C GLU A 58 -19.88 -19.60 -32.47
N ALA A 59 -19.34 -18.46 -32.89
CA ALA A 59 -18.58 -17.60 -31.99
C ALA A 59 -19.47 -16.98 -30.92
N ASN A 60 -18.91 -16.81 -29.73
CA ASN A 60 -19.58 -16.12 -28.61
C ASN A 60 -19.87 -14.66 -28.98
N LEU A 61 -21.14 -14.33 -29.19
CA LEU A 61 -21.60 -13.00 -29.59
C LEU A 61 -21.14 -11.91 -28.60
N PHE A 62 -21.19 -12.21 -27.29
CA PHE A 62 -20.71 -11.30 -26.25
C PHE A 62 -19.23 -10.91 -26.46
N ARG A 63 -18.36 -11.88 -26.80
CA ARG A 63 -16.94 -11.59 -27.05
C ARG A 63 -16.75 -10.73 -28.29
N ILE A 64 -17.52 -10.96 -29.35
CA ILE A 64 -17.47 -10.16 -30.59
C ILE A 64 -17.89 -8.72 -30.28
N GLU A 65 -19.03 -8.53 -29.63
CA GLU A 65 -19.57 -7.21 -29.29
C GLU A 65 -18.63 -6.44 -28.35
N ARG A 66 -18.24 -7.07 -27.23
CA ARG A 66 -17.40 -6.45 -26.23
C ARG A 66 -15.98 -6.16 -26.75
N GLY A 67 -15.37 -7.09 -27.46
CA GLY A 67 -14.03 -6.93 -28.05
C GLY A 67 -13.98 -5.82 -29.10
N ALA A 68 -14.97 -5.76 -30.02
CA ALA A 68 -15.05 -4.69 -31.00
C ALA A 68 -15.21 -3.32 -30.33
N GLN A 69 -16.10 -3.19 -29.33
CA GLN A 69 -16.31 -1.95 -28.56
C GLN A 69 -15.03 -1.52 -27.82
N GLN A 70 -14.32 -2.44 -27.15
CA GLN A 70 -13.08 -2.15 -26.43
C GLN A 70 -11.99 -1.63 -27.38
N VAL A 71 -11.76 -2.31 -28.50
CA VAL A 71 -10.79 -1.83 -29.50
C VAL A 71 -11.18 -0.45 -30.00
N ALA A 72 -12.46 -0.20 -30.30
CA ALA A 72 -12.94 1.08 -30.81
C ALA A 72 -12.71 2.22 -29.79
N SER A 73 -12.93 1.97 -28.51
CA SER A 73 -12.73 2.96 -27.46
C SER A 73 -11.26 3.38 -27.25
N LEU A 74 -10.33 2.51 -27.61
CA LEU A 74 -8.89 2.69 -27.45
C LEU A 74 -8.16 3.08 -28.75
N TRP A 75 -8.83 2.89 -29.94
CA TRP A 75 -8.25 3.17 -31.23
C TRP A 75 -8.16 4.67 -31.50
N ARG A 76 -6.98 5.17 -31.87
CA ARG A 76 -6.70 6.58 -32.17
C ARG A 76 -6.31 6.74 -33.64
N LYS A 77 -6.34 7.96 -34.16
CA LYS A 77 -5.94 8.27 -35.55
C LYS A 77 -4.54 7.76 -35.95
N GLN A 78 -3.64 7.75 -34.99
CA GLN A 78 -2.27 7.22 -35.20
C GLN A 78 -2.22 5.70 -35.41
N ASP A 79 -3.25 4.98 -34.98
CA ASP A 79 -3.32 3.52 -35.10
C ASP A 79 -3.84 3.06 -36.45
N GLY A 80 -4.48 3.97 -37.19
CA GLY A 80 -5.01 3.74 -38.53
C GLY A 80 -6.41 4.34 -38.74
N THR A 81 -6.91 4.22 -39.93
CA THR A 81 -8.25 4.67 -40.36
C THR A 81 -9.35 3.78 -39.80
N ALA A 82 -10.62 4.20 -39.96
CA ALA A 82 -11.76 3.38 -39.57
C ALA A 82 -11.87 2.07 -40.39
N GLN A 83 -11.47 2.09 -41.65
CA GLN A 83 -11.42 0.88 -42.48
C GLN A 83 -10.32 -0.09 -41.98
N GLU A 84 -9.18 0.43 -41.55
CA GLU A 84 -8.12 -0.39 -40.97
C GLU A 84 -8.54 -0.97 -39.59
N TYR A 85 -9.31 -0.25 -38.80
CA TYR A 85 -9.94 -0.79 -37.58
C TYR A 85 -10.89 -1.96 -37.94
N GLU A 86 -11.80 -1.77 -38.91
CA GLU A 86 -12.75 -2.81 -39.33
C GLU A 86 -12.00 -4.07 -39.83
N ALA A 87 -11.00 -3.89 -40.69
CA ALA A 87 -10.16 -4.98 -41.20
C ALA A 87 -9.37 -5.68 -40.04
N PHE A 88 -8.77 -4.90 -39.15
CA PHE A 88 -8.02 -5.43 -38.02
C PHE A 88 -8.88 -6.34 -37.15
N CYS A 89 -10.10 -5.89 -36.76
CA CYS A 89 -10.97 -6.70 -35.91
C CYS A 89 -11.39 -8.00 -36.59
N ILE A 90 -11.74 -7.95 -37.87
CA ILE A 90 -12.16 -9.13 -38.64
C ILE A 90 -11.02 -10.14 -38.81
N GLU A 91 -9.81 -9.68 -39.08
CA GLU A 91 -8.65 -10.54 -39.30
C GLU A 91 -8.06 -11.14 -38.02
N ASN A 92 -8.20 -10.48 -36.89
CA ASN A 92 -7.54 -10.86 -35.62
C ASN A 92 -8.46 -11.44 -34.55
N PHE A 93 -9.77 -11.50 -34.79
CA PHE A 93 -10.69 -12.18 -33.87
C PHE A 93 -10.52 -13.69 -33.94
N VAL A 94 -10.28 -14.32 -32.79
CA VAL A 94 -10.08 -15.79 -32.67
C VAL A 94 -11.36 -16.44 -32.16
N ALA A 95 -12.02 -17.21 -33.04
CA ALA A 95 -13.33 -17.79 -32.78
C ALA A 95 -13.27 -19.11 -31.98
N ASP A 96 -12.36 -20.00 -32.31
CA ASP A 96 -12.28 -21.33 -31.70
C ASP A 96 -11.48 -21.31 -30.38
N ASN A 97 -11.91 -22.13 -29.43
CA ASN A 97 -11.34 -22.15 -28.09
C ASN A 97 -9.89 -22.65 -28.03
N GLU A 98 -9.48 -23.54 -28.92
CA GLU A 98 -8.10 -24.05 -28.94
C GLU A 98 -7.12 -22.96 -29.36
N SER A 99 -7.41 -22.27 -30.47
CA SER A 99 -6.61 -21.14 -30.94
C SER A 99 -6.62 -19.97 -29.95
N LEU A 100 -7.77 -19.75 -29.24
CA LEU A 100 -7.85 -18.73 -28.21
C LEU A 100 -6.92 -19.08 -27.02
N SER A 101 -6.91 -20.33 -26.59
CA SER A 101 -6.02 -20.79 -25.50
C SER A 101 -4.54 -20.70 -25.92
N GLN A 102 -4.21 -20.99 -27.18
CA GLN A 102 -2.85 -20.83 -27.70
C GLN A 102 -2.42 -19.35 -27.74
N LEU A 103 -3.32 -18.44 -28.16
CA LEU A 103 -3.09 -17.01 -28.14
C LEU A 103 -2.87 -16.52 -26.69
N PHE A 104 -3.73 -16.94 -25.76
CA PHE A 104 -3.61 -16.61 -24.34
C PHE A 104 -2.24 -17.02 -23.78
N ASN A 105 -1.86 -18.27 -23.92
CA ASN A 105 -0.59 -18.81 -23.43
C ASN A 105 0.63 -18.03 -23.97
N LYS A 106 0.57 -17.62 -25.25
CA LYS A 106 1.63 -16.81 -25.88
C LYS A 106 1.69 -15.41 -25.28
N LEU A 107 0.55 -14.74 -25.10
CA LEU A 107 0.47 -13.40 -24.52
C LEU A 107 0.90 -13.43 -23.04
N GLU A 108 0.35 -14.35 -22.26
CA GLU A 108 0.66 -14.52 -20.84
C GLU A 108 2.16 -14.68 -20.60
N ARG A 109 2.80 -15.61 -21.33
CA ARG A 109 4.26 -15.82 -21.23
C ARG A 109 5.06 -14.57 -21.58
N ASN A 110 4.66 -13.84 -22.61
CA ASN A 110 5.38 -12.63 -22.99
C ASN A 110 5.18 -11.51 -21.94
N PHE A 111 3.98 -11.37 -21.39
CA PHE A 111 3.72 -10.39 -20.32
C PHE A 111 4.52 -10.72 -19.05
N GLU A 112 4.64 -11.98 -18.67
CA GLU A 112 5.50 -12.40 -17.57
C GLU A 112 6.96 -11.96 -17.80
N ILE A 113 7.50 -12.21 -18.98
CA ILE A 113 8.88 -11.83 -19.35
C ILE A 113 9.06 -10.29 -19.29
N PHE A 114 8.15 -9.53 -19.89
CA PHE A 114 8.23 -8.08 -19.87
C PHE A 114 8.14 -7.52 -18.45
N ASN A 115 7.14 -7.94 -17.70
CA ASN A 115 6.95 -7.51 -16.32
C ASN A 115 8.19 -7.81 -15.47
N GLY A 116 8.77 -9.01 -15.59
CA GLY A 116 9.96 -9.39 -14.84
C GLY A 116 11.19 -8.54 -15.16
N TYR A 117 11.45 -8.26 -16.45
CA TYR A 117 12.61 -7.43 -16.79
C TYR A 117 12.42 -5.96 -16.40
N PHE A 118 11.24 -5.38 -16.60
CA PHE A 118 10.98 -4.00 -16.17
C PHE A 118 11.05 -3.88 -14.65
N HIS A 119 10.52 -4.86 -13.91
CA HIS A 119 10.62 -4.92 -12.45
C HIS A 119 12.08 -4.94 -11.97
N LYS A 120 12.95 -5.75 -12.59
CA LYS A 120 14.38 -5.79 -12.25
C LYS A 120 15.09 -4.45 -12.49
N ILE A 121 14.72 -3.74 -13.54
CA ILE A 121 15.28 -2.41 -13.82
C ILE A 121 14.79 -1.42 -12.76
N ASP A 122 13.49 -1.43 -12.46
CA ASP A 122 12.90 -0.55 -11.44
C ASP A 122 13.53 -0.76 -10.05
N LEU A 123 13.70 -2.03 -9.63
CA LEU A 123 14.45 -2.37 -8.42
C LEU A 123 15.82 -1.70 -8.36
N LYS A 124 16.59 -1.80 -9.47
CA LYS A 124 17.94 -1.23 -9.54
C LYS A 124 17.95 0.30 -9.49
N LEU A 125 16.97 0.95 -10.10
CA LEU A 125 16.88 2.41 -10.09
C LEU A 125 16.47 2.95 -8.71
N LYS A 126 15.71 2.16 -7.95
CA LYS A 126 15.22 2.53 -6.60
C LYS A 126 16.13 2.10 -5.46
N GLU A 127 17.11 1.22 -5.69
CA GLU A 127 18.06 0.77 -4.65
C GLU A 127 18.63 1.91 -3.81
N PRO A 128 19.16 3.02 -4.37
CA PRO A 128 19.77 4.10 -3.56
C PRO A 128 18.76 4.81 -2.64
N LEU A 129 17.47 4.80 -2.99
CA LEU A 129 16.41 5.41 -2.19
C LEU A 129 15.94 4.50 -1.05
N GLN A 130 16.04 3.19 -1.22
CA GLN A 130 15.39 2.20 -0.37
C GLN A 130 16.35 1.40 0.51
N LEU A 131 17.60 1.21 0.07
CA LEU A 131 18.59 0.45 0.82
C LEU A 131 19.49 1.35 1.66
N ASP A 132 19.94 0.81 2.80
CA ASP A 132 20.94 1.48 3.63
C ASP A 132 22.23 1.74 2.84
N GLY A 133 22.79 2.93 2.99
CA GLY A 133 23.95 3.35 2.22
C GLY A 133 24.25 4.85 2.27
N PRO A 134 25.01 5.37 1.31
CA PRO A 134 25.35 6.80 1.22
C PRO A 134 24.13 7.71 1.17
N ALA A 135 24.29 8.97 1.52
CA ALA A 135 23.24 9.97 1.43
C ALA A 135 22.68 10.08 0.00
N ILE A 136 21.35 10.14 -0.12
CA ILE A 136 20.63 10.25 -1.39
C ILE A 136 21.08 11.52 -2.14
N GLN A 137 21.39 11.37 -3.41
CA GLN A 137 21.77 12.47 -4.28
C GLN A 137 20.62 12.85 -5.23
N PRO A 138 20.59 14.06 -5.79
CA PRO A 138 19.57 14.46 -6.77
C PRO A 138 19.46 13.51 -7.98
N ILE A 139 20.55 12.85 -8.36
CA ILE A 139 20.58 11.86 -9.45
C ILE A 139 19.82 10.58 -9.04
N ASP A 140 19.90 10.17 -7.78
CA ASP A 140 19.20 9.00 -7.26
C ASP A 140 17.68 9.25 -7.28
N MET A 141 17.25 10.46 -6.86
CA MET A 141 15.86 10.89 -6.95
C MET A 141 15.34 10.92 -8.39
N MET A 142 16.18 11.36 -9.34
CA MET A 142 15.80 11.38 -10.76
C MET A 142 15.59 9.96 -11.31
N PHE A 143 16.47 9.03 -11.00
CA PHE A 143 16.36 7.63 -11.44
C PHE A 143 15.27 6.86 -10.69
N GLY A 144 15.18 7.01 -9.39
CA GLY A 144 14.16 6.34 -8.58
C GLY A 144 12.73 6.80 -8.88
N GLY A 145 12.57 8.05 -9.34
CA GLY A 145 11.29 8.58 -9.81
C GLY A 145 10.98 8.31 -11.29
N TYR A 146 11.85 7.56 -12.00
CA TYR A 146 11.62 7.19 -13.39
C TYR A 146 10.83 5.89 -13.51
N ASP A 147 9.63 5.95 -14.11
CA ASP A 147 8.85 4.75 -14.44
C ASP A 147 9.40 4.11 -15.73
N VAL A 148 10.09 2.98 -15.58
CA VAL A 148 10.70 2.24 -16.68
C VAL A 148 9.67 1.62 -17.63
N SER A 149 8.44 1.41 -17.16
CA SER A 149 7.35 0.78 -17.91
C SER A 149 6.43 1.78 -18.62
N ALA A 150 6.59 3.08 -18.39
CA ALA A 150 5.68 4.11 -18.92
C ALA A 150 5.50 4.05 -20.44
N HIS A 151 6.59 3.80 -21.18
CA HIS A 151 6.55 3.66 -22.65
C HIS A 151 6.06 2.30 -23.13
N LEU A 152 6.12 1.26 -22.31
CA LEU A 152 5.68 -0.09 -22.68
C LEU A 152 4.22 -0.11 -23.14
N ASN A 153 3.37 0.66 -22.47
CA ASN A 153 1.95 0.76 -22.82
C ASN A 153 1.77 1.32 -24.24
N ASP A 154 2.46 2.42 -24.57
CA ASP A 154 2.45 3.00 -25.92
C ASP A 154 2.96 2.02 -26.97
N ASP A 155 4.02 1.25 -26.65
CA ASP A 155 4.58 0.22 -27.54
C ASP A 155 3.60 -0.94 -27.78
N MET A 156 2.85 -1.35 -26.76
CA MET A 156 1.82 -2.38 -26.89
C MET A 156 0.67 -1.95 -27.80
N TYR A 157 0.29 -0.68 -27.80
CA TYR A 157 -0.71 -0.12 -28.73
C TYR A 157 -0.14 0.04 -30.14
N SER A 158 1.08 0.56 -30.28
CA SER A 158 1.70 0.77 -31.60
C SER A 158 1.98 -0.55 -32.33
N SER A 159 2.36 -1.60 -31.59
CA SER A 159 2.54 -2.96 -32.11
C SER A 159 1.24 -3.74 -32.29
N LYS A 160 0.09 -3.17 -31.94
CA LYS A 160 -1.25 -3.78 -31.96
C LYS A 160 -1.47 -4.92 -30.95
N ILE A 161 -0.52 -5.24 -30.09
CA ILE A 161 -0.66 -6.31 -29.08
C ILE A 161 -1.80 -5.99 -28.10
N ALA A 162 -1.89 -4.73 -27.66
CA ALA A 162 -2.98 -4.28 -26.78
C ALA A 162 -4.35 -4.47 -27.44
N PHE A 163 -4.49 -4.17 -28.72
CA PHE A 163 -5.74 -4.36 -29.46
C PHE A 163 -6.08 -5.83 -29.68
N ILE A 164 -5.09 -6.70 -29.96
CA ILE A 164 -5.30 -8.15 -30.05
C ILE A 164 -5.81 -8.68 -28.72
N THR A 165 -5.23 -8.21 -27.60
CA THR A 165 -5.67 -8.61 -26.27
C THR A 165 -7.10 -8.13 -25.98
N ALA A 166 -7.38 -6.84 -26.17
CA ALA A 166 -8.70 -6.27 -25.93
C ALA A 166 -9.82 -6.85 -26.82
N LEU A 167 -9.47 -7.27 -28.05
CA LEU A 167 -10.41 -7.88 -29.00
C LEU A 167 -10.84 -9.29 -28.56
N ASN A 168 -9.91 -10.07 -28.02
CA ASN A 168 -10.11 -11.49 -27.76
C ASN A 168 -10.41 -11.84 -26.30
N PHE A 169 -10.00 -10.97 -25.35
CA PHE A 169 -10.22 -11.13 -23.92
C PHE A 169 -10.97 -9.93 -23.39
N PRO A 170 -12.33 -10.00 -23.33
CA PRO A 170 -13.15 -8.88 -22.91
C PRO A 170 -12.96 -8.56 -21.43
N PHE A 171 -12.99 -7.28 -21.10
CA PHE A 171 -13.08 -6.78 -19.75
C PHE A 171 -14.45 -7.09 -19.15
N TYR A 172 -14.47 -7.46 -17.88
CA TYR A 172 -15.65 -7.62 -17.07
C TYR A 172 -15.62 -6.62 -15.91
N SER A 173 -16.73 -5.93 -15.68
CA SER A 173 -16.88 -5.06 -14.51
C SER A 173 -16.86 -5.87 -13.21
N LEU A 174 -16.71 -5.19 -12.07
CA LEU A 174 -16.79 -5.87 -10.76
C LEU A 174 -18.13 -6.54 -10.54
N ASP A 175 -19.24 -5.90 -10.95
CA ASP A 175 -20.58 -6.49 -10.87
C ASP A 175 -20.69 -7.76 -11.73
N GLU A 176 -20.18 -7.74 -12.97
CA GLU A 176 -20.15 -8.92 -13.85
C GLU A 176 -19.28 -10.05 -13.28
N LYS A 177 -18.11 -9.73 -12.73
CA LYS A 177 -17.23 -10.72 -12.05
C LYS A 177 -17.91 -11.32 -10.82
N THR A 178 -18.68 -10.52 -10.09
CA THR A 178 -19.44 -10.97 -8.92
C THR A 178 -20.59 -11.89 -9.30
N GLU A 179 -21.31 -11.57 -10.38
CA GLU A 179 -22.45 -12.35 -10.86
C GLU A 179 -22.01 -13.66 -11.53
N LEU A 180 -21.02 -13.61 -12.41
CA LEU A 180 -20.61 -14.72 -13.27
C LEU A 180 -19.46 -15.57 -12.72
N GLY A 181 -18.59 -14.95 -11.93
CA GLY A 181 -17.29 -15.54 -11.54
C GLY A 181 -17.39 -16.81 -10.71
N ASN A 182 -18.51 -17.01 -9.99
CA ASN A 182 -18.70 -18.25 -9.22
C ASN A 182 -18.80 -19.51 -10.13
N ASP A 183 -19.24 -19.31 -11.36
CA ASP A 183 -19.41 -20.40 -12.35
C ASP A 183 -18.21 -20.53 -13.29
N TRP A 184 -17.24 -19.60 -13.21
CA TRP A 184 -16.07 -19.60 -14.09
C TRP A 184 -15.06 -20.67 -13.70
N THR A 185 -14.50 -21.30 -14.72
CA THR A 185 -13.30 -22.14 -14.62
C THR A 185 -12.07 -21.27 -14.32
N ARG A 186 -10.99 -21.90 -13.89
CA ARG A 186 -9.69 -21.22 -13.71
C ARG A 186 -9.20 -20.50 -14.98
N GLN A 187 -9.42 -21.12 -16.15
CA GLN A 187 -9.05 -20.51 -17.42
C GLN A 187 -9.90 -19.29 -17.76
N GLU A 188 -11.19 -19.32 -17.48
CA GLU A 188 -12.07 -18.15 -17.69
C GLU A 188 -11.70 -16.98 -16.78
N TRP A 189 -11.35 -17.28 -15.52
CA TRP A 189 -10.77 -16.27 -14.62
C TRP A 189 -9.46 -15.68 -15.18
N ALA A 190 -8.56 -16.52 -15.68
CA ALA A 190 -7.30 -16.05 -16.29
C ALA A 190 -7.56 -15.22 -17.55
N PHE A 191 -8.57 -15.56 -18.37
CA PHE A 191 -9.01 -14.77 -19.52
C PHE A 191 -9.58 -13.41 -19.09
N ALA A 192 -10.38 -13.37 -18.04
CA ALA A 192 -10.93 -12.12 -17.49
C ALA A 192 -9.79 -11.21 -17.00
N ARG A 193 -8.81 -11.75 -16.26
CA ARG A 193 -7.62 -10.99 -15.83
C ARG A 193 -6.74 -10.53 -16.99
N MET A 194 -6.68 -11.28 -18.09
CA MET A 194 -6.06 -10.81 -19.32
C MET A 194 -6.80 -9.60 -19.90
N GLY A 195 -8.14 -9.60 -19.83
CA GLY A 195 -9.00 -8.49 -20.27
C GLY A 195 -8.81 -7.21 -19.45
N ASP A 196 -8.43 -7.32 -18.18
CA ASP A 196 -8.17 -6.16 -17.30
C ASP A 196 -6.92 -5.37 -17.70
N ARG A 197 -6.01 -5.91 -18.54
CA ARG A 197 -4.70 -5.30 -18.83
C ARG A 197 -4.74 -4.04 -19.68
N PHE A 198 -5.69 -3.92 -20.60
CA PHE A 198 -5.73 -2.81 -21.56
C PHE A 198 -7.11 -2.13 -21.55
N ILE A 199 -7.55 -1.69 -20.37
CA ILE A 199 -8.82 -0.95 -20.18
C ILE A 199 -8.64 0.57 -20.25
N SER A 200 -7.39 1.05 -20.28
CA SER A 200 -7.04 2.46 -20.38
C SER A 200 -5.80 2.66 -21.24
N ARG A 201 -5.68 3.84 -21.85
CA ARG A 201 -4.53 4.21 -22.65
C ARG A 201 -3.96 5.53 -22.17
N VAL A 202 -3.15 5.45 -21.12
CA VAL A 202 -2.51 6.60 -20.49
C VAL A 202 -1.21 6.95 -21.21
N PRO A 203 -0.99 8.21 -21.66
CA PRO A 203 0.27 8.62 -22.28
C PRO A 203 1.48 8.49 -21.33
N ALA A 204 2.61 8.04 -21.83
CA ALA A 204 3.83 7.81 -21.05
C ALA A 204 4.29 9.02 -20.23
N HIS A 205 4.15 10.24 -20.77
CA HIS A 205 4.55 11.44 -20.04
C HIS A 205 3.71 11.71 -18.77
N LEU A 206 2.45 11.31 -18.76
CA LEU A 206 1.60 11.39 -17.57
C LEU A 206 2.01 10.34 -16.53
N GLN A 207 2.28 9.11 -16.96
CA GLN A 207 2.79 8.07 -16.04
C GLN A 207 4.11 8.49 -15.41
N GLN A 208 5.04 9.06 -16.18
CA GLN A 208 6.29 9.63 -15.67
C GLN A 208 6.07 10.80 -14.70
N HIS A 209 5.08 11.64 -14.96
CA HIS A 209 4.74 12.74 -14.06
C HIS A 209 4.21 12.22 -12.73
N ILE A 210 3.29 11.26 -12.74
CA ILE A 210 2.70 10.63 -11.56
C ILE A 210 3.79 9.93 -10.75
N SER A 211 4.61 9.09 -11.38
CA SER A 211 5.70 8.37 -10.71
C SER A 211 6.63 9.34 -9.96
N ARG A 212 7.05 10.43 -10.59
CA ARG A 212 7.89 11.44 -9.92
C ARG A 212 7.18 12.14 -8.78
N THR A 213 5.89 12.43 -8.92
CA THR A 213 5.12 13.12 -7.87
C THR A 213 4.99 12.23 -6.65
N LEU A 214 4.64 10.95 -6.83
CA LEU A 214 4.54 9.98 -5.74
C LEU A 214 5.89 9.70 -5.08
N THR A 215 6.97 9.55 -5.88
CA THR A 215 8.33 9.39 -5.33
C THR A 215 8.76 10.60 -4.48
N ASN A 216 8.39 11.82 -4.88
CA ASN A 216 8.70 13.01 -4.07
C ASN A 216 7.86 13.06 -2.79
N ALA A 217 6.61 12.57 -2.82
CA ALA A 217 5.77 12.49 -1.63
C ALA A 217 6.30 11.44 -0.64
N ASP A 218 6.71 10.27 -1.13
CA ASP A 218 7.36 9.24 -0.33
C ASP A 218 8.67 9.76 0.29
N ALA A 219 9.52 10.45 -0.48
CA ALA A 219 10.74 11.07 0.03
C ALA A 219 10.47 12.14 1.09
N TYR A 220 9.39 12.95 0.93
CA TYR A 220 9.00 13.94 1.93
C TYR A 220 8.64 13.28 3.27
N ILE A 221 7.91 12.17 3.24
CA ILE A 221 7.51 11.44 4.45
C ILE A 221 8.70 10.68 5.05
N SER A 222 9.48 9.97 4.23
CA SER A 222 10.59 9.13 4.71
C SER A 222 11.77 9.96 5.27
N ASP A 223 11.89 11.22 4.86
CA ASP A 223 12.91 12.15 5.37
C ASP A 223 12.33 13.16 6.38
N TYR A 224 11.16 12.94 6.96
CA TYR A 224 10.55 13.82 7.96
C TYR A 224 10.81 13.28 9.36
N ASN A 225 11.89 13.72 10.00
CA ASN A 225 12.34 13.20 11.28
C ASN A 225 12.24 14.24 12.41
N ILE A 226 11.84 13.79 13.58
CA ILE A 226 11.80 14.57 14.82
C ILE A 226 12.89 14.06 15.77
N TYR A 227 13.73 14.95 16.27
CA TYR A 227 14.74 14.65 17.28
C TYR A 227 14.12 14.72 18.66
N MET A 228 13.67 13.55 19.17
CA MET A 228 12.92 13.43 20.41
C MET A 228 13.73 13.88 21.64
N GLY A 229 15.03 13.63 21.66
CA GLY A 229 15.92 14.08 22.74
C GLY A 229 16.07 15.60 22.86
N GLN A 230 15.48 16.38 21.93
CA GLN A 230 15.44 17.85 21.98
C GLN A 230 14.09 18.40 22.41
N LEU A 231 13.12 17.55 22.72
CA LEU A 231 11.80 17.96 23.19
C LEU A 231 11.87 18.36 24.67
N LEU A 232 11.22 19.47 25.02
CA LEU A 232 11.07 19.94 26.40
C LEU A 232 9.60 19.78 26.82
N ASN A 233 9.38 19.20 28.01
CA ASN A 233 8.06 19.15 28.66
C ASN A 233 7.68 20.50 29.28
N GLU A 234 6.58 20.56 30.05
CA GLU A 234 6.11 21.80 30.71
C GLU A 234 7.12 22.34 31.75
N GLU A 235 7.88 21.47 32.40
CA GLU A 235 8.90 21.80 33.37
C GLU A 235 10.25 22.19 32.73
N GLY A 236 10.41 21.98 31.43
CA GLY A 236 11.64 22.21 30.67
C GLY A 236 12.61 21.02 30.68
N ASP A 237 12.13 19.84 31.09
CA ASP A 237 12.94 18.64 31.16
C ASP A 237 12.89 17.84 29.85
N LYS A 238 13.98 17.10 29.53
CA LYS A 238 14.09 16.18 28.40
C LYS A 238 13.83 14.76 28.89
N LEU A 239 12.79 14.10 28.35
CA LEU A 239 12.38 12.78 28.79
C LEU A 239 12.82 11.64 27.85
N PHE A 240 13.25 11.97 26.65
CA PHE A 240 13.69 10.99 25.65
C PHE A 240 15.21 10.90 25.57
N PRO A 241 15.78 9.76 25.14
CA PRO A 241 17.21 9.63 24.87
C PRO A 241 17.72 10.73 23.94
N GLU A 242 18.92 11.24 24.19
CA GLU A 242 19.52 12.38 23.49
C GLU A 242 19.63 12.15 21.97
N ASP A 243 19.93 10.93 21.56
CA ASP A 243 20.14 10.49 20.19
C ASP A 243 18.87 9.97 19.51
N MET A 244 17.73 9.91 20.22
CA MET A 244 16.49 9.40 19.67
C MET A 244 15.96 10.30 18.57
N LYS A 245 15.84 9.71 17.38
CA LYS A 245 15.27 10.35 16.18
C LYS A 245 14.17 9.46 15.61
N LEU A 246 12.97 10.02 15.45
CA LEU A 246 11.80 9.29 14.97
C LEU A 246 11.28 9.88 13.67
N ILE A 247 10.95 9.01 12.72
CA ILE A 247 10.22 9.39 11.51
C ILE A 247 8.79 9.79 11.88
N THR A 248 8.23 10.79 11.16
CA THR A 248 6.86 11.26 11.38
C THR A 248 5.86 10.11 11.28
N HIS A 249 4.81 10.19 12.08
CA HIS A 249 3.72 9.27 12.30
C HIS A 249 4.17 7.86 12.72
N TRP A 250 4.76 7.05 11.85
CA TRP A 250 5.06 5.64 12.17
C TRP A 250 5.98 5.53 13.41
N GLY A 251 7.12 6.22 13.39
CA GLY A 251 8.02 6.22 14.53
C GLY A 251 7.42 6.85 15.79
N LEU A 252 6.67 7.94 15.63
CA LEU A 252 5.97 8.60 16.75
C LEU A 252 4.89 7.69 17.34
N ARG A 253 4.10 7.01 16.51
CA ARG A 253 3.07 6.06 16.95
C ARG A 253 3.68 4.88 17.70
N ASP A 254 4.75 4.32 17.17
CA ASP A 254 5.42 3.17 17.78
C ASP A 254 6.05 3.55 19.13
N GLU A 255 6.64 4.74 19.22
CA GLU A 255 7.15 5.27 20.49
C GLU A 255 6.02 5.49 21.50
N LEU A 256 4.89 6.05 21.07
CA LEU A 256 3.71 6.21 21.93
C LEU A 256 3.23 4.85 22.45
N LYS A 257 3.16 3.82 21.58
CA LYS A 257 2.78 2.45 21.95
C LYS A 257 3.77 1.81 22.95
N SER A 258 5.07 2.02 22.78
CA SER A 258 6.10 1.46 23.67
C SER A 258 6.00 2.04 25.11
N ASN A 259 5.61 3.29 25.23
CA ASN A 259 5.52 3.99 26.51
C ASN A 259 4.38 3.51 27.42
N TYR A 260 3.48 2.60 26.99
CA TYR A 260 2.58 1.90 27.92
C TYR A 260 3.32 0.97 28.89
N ALA A 261 4.54 0.57 28.57
CA ALA A 261 5.39 -0.23 29.46
C ALA A 261 6.22 0.62 30.46
N ASP A 262 6.40 1.92 30.20
CA ASP A 262 7.10 2.85 31.09
C ASP A 262 6.18 3.34 32.19
N THR A 263 6.32 2.78 33.40
CA THR A 263 5.50 3.10 34.57
C THR A 263 5.86 4.41 35.25
N GLU A 264 7.02 5.01 34.93
CA GLU A 264 7.50 6.24 35.59
C GLU A 264 7.14 7.48 34.77
N ASN A 265 7.54 7.52 33.48
CA ASN A 265 7.40 8.70 32.63
C ASN A 265 6.53 8.43 31.39
N GLY A 266 6.00 7.22 31.22
CA GLY A 266 5.32 6.81 29.99
C GLY A 266 4.14 7.69 29.60
N LEU A 267 3.27 8.03 30.54
CA LEU A 267 2.12 8.88 30.27
C LEU A 267 2.51 10.29 29.82
N GLU A 268 3.55 10.85 30.42
CA GLU A 268 4.03 12.18 30.03
C GLU A 268 4.69 12.16 28.65
N LYS A 269 5.51 11.14 28.37
CA LYS A 269 6.08 10.92 27.03
C LYS A 269 4.98 10.75 25.97
N GLN A 270 3.93 9.99 26.27
CA GLN A 270 2.77 9.82 25.38
C GLN A 270 2.09 11.15 25.06
N ARG A 271 1.88 12.00 26.05
CA ARG A 271 1.31 13.36 25.88
C ARG A 271 2.24 14.25 25.04
N MET A 272 3.55 14.16 25.24
CA MET A 272 4.53 14.90 24.42
C MET A 272 4.47 14.44 22.96
N VAL A 273 4.50 13.13 22.68
CA VAL A 273 4.38 12.59 21.33
C VAL A 273 3.06 13.02 20.68
N TYR A 274 1.96 12.92 21.41
CA TYR A 274 0.65 13.37 20.93
C TYR A 274 0.65 14.86 20.53
N LYS A 275 1.27 15.73 21.34
CA LYS A 275 1.39 17.15 21.03
C LYS A 275 2.22 17.42 19.79
N VAL A 276 3.31 16.66 19.55
CA VAL A 276 4.09 16.71 18.31
C VAL A 276 3.19 16.37 17.12
N MET A 277 2.39 15.29 17.22
CA MET A 277 1.48 14.89 16.15
C MET A 277 0.44 15.97 15.84
N GLN A 278 -0.14 16.60 16.85
CA GLN A 278 -1.08 17.71 16.64
C GLN A 278 -0.42 18.87 15.88
N ARG A 279 0.84 19.24 16.23
CA ARG A 279 1.61 20.29 15.55
C ARG A 279 1.92 19.95 14.09
N ILE A 280 2.10 18.67 13.76
CA ILE A 280 2.29 18.22 12.38
C ILE A 280 0.98 18.34 11.59
N VAL A 281 -0.14 17.92 12.16
CA VAL A 281 -1.45 17.97 11.47
C VAL A 281 -1.89 19.39 11.20
N ASP A 282 -1.78 20.30 12.17
CA ASP A 282 -2.19 21.71 12.03
C ASP A 282 -1.11 22.60 11.36
N GLN A 283 0.06 22.00 11.04
CA GLN A 283 1.21 22.69 10.43
C GLN A 283 1.73 23.89 11.23
N THR A 284 1.54 23.85 12.56
CA THR A 284 2.18 24.81 13.46
C THR A 284 3.56 24.39 13.92
N ILE A 285 4.01 23.19 13.55
CA ILE A 285 5.36 22.69 13.83
C ILE A 285 6.41 23.66 13.30
N PRO A 286 7.42 24.03 14.11
CA PRO A 286 8.54 24.83 13.61
C PRO A 286 9.33 24.07 12.55
N GLN A 287 9.53 24.67 11.38
CA GLN A 287 10.32 24.06 10.30
C GLN A 287 11.75 23.69 10.75
N GLN A 288 12.29 24.46 11.70
CA GLN A 288 13.66 24.29 12.20
C GLN A 288 13.86 22.99 12.99
N VAL A 289 12.81 22.38 13.56
CA VAL A 289 12.94 21.13 14.33
C VAL A 289 12.77 19.88 13.45
N ILE A 290 12.45 20.05 12.16
CA ILE A 290 12.33 18.95 11.22
C ILE A 290 13.73 18.65 10.66
N ASN A 291 14.19 17.42 10.82
CA ASN A 291 15.52 16.96 10.38
C ASN A 291 16.73 17.69 11.01
N ASP A 292 16.53 18.47 12.06
CA ASP A 292 17.59 19.23 12.73
C ASP A 292 17.52 19.04 14.25
N GLY A 293 18.54 18.42 14.83
CA GLY A 293 18.69 18.18 16.27
C GLY A 293 19.39 19.31 17.03
N THR A 294 19.63 20.47 16.43
CA THR A 294 20.34 21.60 17.08
C THR A 294 19.42 22.48 17.90
N TYR A 295 18.09 22.36 17.70
CA TYR A 295 17.10 23.17 18.39
C TYR A 295 16.39 22.37 19.48
N GLU A 296 16.37 22.87 20.71
CA GLU A 296 15.44 22.43 21.75
C GLU A 296 14.05 22.99 21.46
N TRP A 297 13.00 22.17 21.68
CA TRP A 297 11.63 22.55 21.35
C TRP A 297 10.71 22.40 22.56
N ASP A 298 10.26 23.56 23.08
CA ASP A 298 9.20 23.67 24.09
C ASP A 298 7.84 23.41 23.39
N LEU A 299 7.30 22.23 23.64
CA LEU A 299 6.06 21.76 23.01
C LEU A 299 4.84 22.58 23.47
N GLU A 300 4.84 23.04 24.73
CA GLU A 300 3.70 23.77 25.30
C GLU A 300 3.54 25.11 24.63
N ASN A 301 4.59 25.91 24.66
CA ASN A 301 4.58 27.28 24.13
C ASN A 301 4.93 27.36 22.65
N ASN A 302 5.26 26.21 22.00
CA ASN A 302 5.74 26.12 20.61
C ASN A 302 6.93 27.04 20.34
N LYS A 303 7.90 27.07 21.27
CA LYS A 303 9.11 27.88 21.19
C LYS A 303 10.33 27.01 20.95
N ILE A 304 11.29 27.55 20.23
CA ILE A 304 12.56 26.84 19.97
C ILE A 304 13.74 27.62 20.54
N TYR A 305 14.74 26.88 20.99
CA TYR A 305 15.94 27.43 21.59
C TYR A 305 17.19 26.87 20.89
N ALA A 306 18.16 27.76 20.65
CA ALA A 306 19.49 27.39 20.19
C ALA A 306 20.51 27.86 21.24
N GLU A 307 21.35 26.94 21.74
CA GLU A 307 22.34 27.22 22.81
C GLU A 307 21.70 27.93 24.04
N GLY A 308 20.50 27.51 24.42
CA GLY A 308 19.75 28.05 25.56
C GLY A 308 19.12 29.45 25.33
N LYS A 309 19.10 29.94 24.09
CA LYS A 309 18.49 31.24 23.72
C LYS A 309 17.27 30.99 22.83
N GLU A 310 16.14 31.63 23.16
CA GLU A 310 14.95 31.62 22.29
C GLU A 310 15.29 32.20 20.91
N VAL A 311 14.90 31.50 19.87
CA VAL A 311 15.00 31.90 18.47
C VAL A 311 13.62 31.92 17.83
N SER A 312 13.46 32.71 16.75
CA SER A 312 12.18 32.83 16.07
C SER A 312 11.81 31.50 15.37
N ALA A 313 10.69 30.93 15.73
CA ALA A 313 10.12 29.78 15.07
C ALA A 313 9.41 30.19 13.78
N THR A 314 9.58 29.40 12.73
CA THR A 314 8.87 29.54 11.44
C THR A 314 8.08 28.26 11.20
N PRO A 315 6.75 28.31 11.08
CA PRO A 315 5.95 27.11 10.80
C PRO A 315 6.25 26.53 9.41
N GLU A 316 5.94 25.25 9.20
CA GLU A 316 6.19 24.52 7.94
C GLU A 316 5.34 25.01 6.74
N LEU A 317 4.38 25.90 6.95
CA LEU A 317 3.61 26.60 5.90
C LEU A 317 2.79 25.68 5.00
N ASP A 318 2.03 24.76 5.58
CA ASP A 318 1.11 23.86 4.89
C ASP A 318 1.78 22.92 3.85
N LYS A 319 3.08 22.64 4.01
CA LYS A 319 3.86 21.81 3.09
C LYS A 319 3.30 20.40 2.95
N ARG A 320 2.86 19.81 4.06
CA ARG A 320 2.18 18.51 4.09
C ARG A 320 1.00 18.47 3.12
N TYR A 321 0.18 19.51 3.13
CA TYR A 321 -1.03 19.62 2.29
C TYR A 321 -0.72 20.05 0.86
N GLU A 322 0.40 20.74 0.62
CA GLU A 322 0.91 20.97 -0.73
C GLU A 322 1.29 19.66 -1.41
N VAL A 323 1.98 18.76 -0.70
CA VAL A 323 2.38 17.44 -1.20
C VAL A 323 1.14 16.59 -1.48
N PHE A 324 0.19 16.53 -0.55
CA PHE A 324 -1.05 15.78 -0.72
C PHE A 324 -1.86 16.27 -1.93
N LEU A 325 -2.03 17.57 -2.05
CA LEU A 325 -2.75 18.16 -3.19
C LEU A 325 -2.02 17.90 -4.52
N GLY A 326 -0.68 17.88 -4.50
CA GLY A 326 0.15 17.50 -5.64
C GLY A 326 -0.17 16.09 -6.14
N ASN A 327 -0.31 15.12 -5.22
CA ASN A 327 -0.69 13.75 -5.56
C ASN A 327 -2.11 13.68 -6.14
N PHE A 328 -3.08 14.40 -5.54
CA PHE A 328 -4.42 14.49 -6.08
C PHE A 328 -4.42 15.01 -7.53
N HIS A 329 -3.72 16.10 -7.80
CA HIS A 329 -3.66 16.66 -9.15
C HIS A 329 -2.97 15.73 -10.14
N ALA A 330 -1.93 15.01 -9.72
CA ALA A 330 -1.27 14.02 -10.55
C ALA A 330 -2.20 12.85 -10.90
N MET A 331 -2.85 12.25 -9.88
CA MET A 331 -3.77 11.11 -10.08
C MET A 331 -5.02 11.50 -10.87
N LYS A 332 -5.55 12.71 -10.67
CA LYS A 332 -6.71 13.23 -11.40
C LYS A 332 -6.45 13.35 -12.92
N GLN A 333 -5.20 13.50 -13.35
CA GLN A 333 -4.87 13.53 -14.79
C GLN A 333 -5.16 12.20 -15.49
N LEU A 334 -5.35 11.10 -14.75
CA LEU A 334 -5.75 9.80 -15.31
C LEU A 334 -7.24 9.73 -15.66
N ASP A 335 -8.09 10.56 -15.05
CA ASP A 335 -9.55 10.48 -15.18
C ASP A 335 -10.04 10.43 -16.64
N PRO A 336 -9.55 11.28 -17.57
CA PRO A 336 -9.97 11.24 -18.97
C PRO A 336 -9.59 9.95 -19.72
N TYR A 337 -8.62 9.20 -19.20
CA TYR A 337 -8.10 7.98 -19.83
C TYR A 337 -8.67 6.70 -19.23
N SER A 338 -9.40 6.79 -18.12
CA SER A 338 -9.95 5.67 -17.37
C SER A 338 -11.48 5.66 -17.45
N THR A 339 -12.01 5.18 -18.58
CA THR A 339 -13.46 5.22 -18.85
C THR A 339 -14.27 4.28 -17.96
N HIS A 340 -13.70 3.18 -17.49
CA HIS A 340 -14.35 2.23 -16.58
C HIS A 340 -14.32 2.68 -15.12
N TYR A 341 -13.29 3.42 -14.73
CA TYR A 341 -13.04 3.91 -13.37
C TYR A 341 -12.70 5.41 -13.43
N PRO A 342 -13.72 6.30 -13.56
CA PRO A 342 -13.53 7.70 -13.93
C PRO A 342 -12.82 8.55 -12.87
N THR A 343 -12.83 8.15 -11.60
CA THR A 343 -12.12 8.86 -10.53
C THR A 343 -11.06 7.98 -9.86
N GLN A 344 -10.17 8.58 -9.07
CA GLN A 344 -9.22 7.81 -8.27
C GLN A 344 -9.93 6.95 -7.21
N LEU A 345 -11.08 7.38 -6.71
CA LEU A 345 -11.91 6.57 -5.81
C LEU A 345 -12.42 5.32 -6.52
N ASP A 346 -12.97 5.44 -7.73
CA ASP A 346 -13.41 4.28 -8.50
C ASP A 346 -12.25 3.34 -8.83
N ARG A 347 -11.07 3.88 -9.20
CA ARG A 347 -9.87 3.08 -9.46
C ARG A 347 -9.39 2.35 -8.23
N ALA A 348 -9.44 2.99 -7.06
CA ALA A 348 -8.98 2.39 -5.80
C ALA A 348 -9.94 1.28 -5.32
N PHE A 349 -11.24 1.54 -5.31
CA PHE A 349 -12.22 0.61 -4.72
C PHE A 349 -12.73 -0.42 -5.73
N ASP A 350 -13.29 0.00 -6.86
CA ASP A 350 -13.88 -0.92 -7.83
C ASP A 350 -12.81 -1.56 -8.74
N GLY A 351 -11.73 -0.82 -9.03
CA GLY A 351 -10.66 -1.27 -9.92
C GLY A 351 -9.57 -2.09 -9.23
N THR A 352 -9.05 -1.65 -8.09
CA THR A 352 -7.90 -2.26 -7.41
C THR A 352 -8.30 -3.13 -6.24
N MET A 353 -9.12 -2.59 -5.31
CA MET A 353 -9.59 -3.35 -4.16
C MET A 353 -10.63 -4.40 -4.56
N GLU A 354 -11.37 -4.16 -5.61
CA GLU A 354 -12.52 -4.97 -6.07
C GLU A 354 -13.55 -5.25 -4.94
N VAL A 355 -13.72 -4.24 -4.08
CA VAL A 355 -14.80 -4.13 -3.09
C VAL A 355 -15.39 -2.74 -3.23
N PRO A 356 -16.70 -2.60 -3.53
CA PRO A 356 -17.34 -1.30 -3.71
C PRO A 356 -17.13 -0.38 -2.50
N LYS A 357 -16.79 0.89 -2.74
CA LYS A 357 -16.53 1.89 -1.67
C LYS A 357 -17.63 1.89 -0.60
N LYS A 358 -18.90 1.85 -1.02
CA LYS A 358 -20.06 1.81 -0.10
C LYS A 358 -20.05 0.62 0.87
N ASP A 359 -19.55 -0.53 0.42
CA ASP A 359 -19.52 -1.75 1.22
C ASP A 359 -18.35 -1.69 2.22
N VAL A 360 -17.21 -1.11 1.81
CA VAL A 360 -16.08 -0.81 2.70
C VAL A 360 -16.50 0.18 3.79
N GLU A 361 -17.11 1.31 3.40
CA GLU A 361 -17.60 2.31 4.36
C GLU A 361 -18.63 1.71 5.33
N LYS A 362 -19.49 0.82 4.84
CA LYS A 362 -20.47 0.13 5.68
C LYS A 362 -19.79 -0.76 6.73
N LEU A 363 -18.83 -1.58 6.34
CA LEU A 363 -18.07 -2.42 7.29
C LEU A 363 -17.42 -1.56 8.38
N PHE A 364 -16.82 -0.43 7.99
CA PHE A 364 -16.15 0.45 8.94
C PHE A 364 -17.13 1.14 9.89
N THR A 365 -18.20 1.72 9.36
CA THR A 365 -19.19 2.41 10.18
C THR A 365 -19.97 1.47 11.10
N ASP A 366 -20.23 0.24 10.67
CA ASP A 366 -20.90 -0.78 11.49
C ASP A 366 -20.03 -1.18 12.69
N LEU A 367 -18.72 -1.39 12.51
CA LEU A 367 -17.81 -1.68 13.63
C LEU A 367 -17.65 -0.47 14.56
N LEU A 368 -17.38 0.71 14.00
CA LEU A 368 -17.19 1.96 14.77
C LEU A 368 -18.42 2.32 15.61
N SER A 369 -19.62 1.97 15.14
CA SER A 369 -20.89 2.21 15.85
C SER A 369 -21.31 1.06 16.76
N SER A 370 -20.53 -0.03 16.81
CA SER A 370 -20.85 -1.20 17.61
C SER A 370 -20.83 -0.86 19.12
N PRO A 371 -21.78 -1.39 19.92
CA PRO A 371 -21.71 -1.30 21.38
C PRO A 371 -20.42 -1.85 22.00
N MET A 372 -19.74 -2.77 21.29
CA MET A 372 -18.48 -3.36 21.75
C MET A 372 -17.37 -2.30 21.93
N VAL A 373 -17.40 -1.19 21.16
CA VAL A 373 -16.43 -0.09 21.31
C VAL A 373 -16.41 0.44 22.76
N LYS A 374 -17.59 0.72 23.32
CA LYS A 374 -17.70 1.23 24.71
C LYS A 374 -17.29 0.18 25.75
N GLU A 375 -17.56 -1.09 25.47
CA GLU A 375 -17.22 -2.18 26.38
C GLU A 375 -15.71 -2.45 26.40
N VAL A 376 -15.05 -2.44 25.24
CA VAL A 376 -13.59 -2.59 25.15
C VAL A 376 -12.90 -1.36 25.75
N ALA A 377 -13.39 -0.15 25.47
CA ALA A 377 -12.87 1.09 26.08
C ALA A 377 -12.91 1.04 27.62
N ALA A 378 -14.05 0.65 28.19
CA ALA A 378 -14.18 0.50 29.65
C ALA A 378 -13.24 -0.56 30.22
N PHE A 379 -12.97 -1.63 29.46
CA PHE A 379 -12.00 -2.64 29.86
C PHE A 379 -10.57 -2.08 29.83
N ILE A 380 -10.21 -1.28 28.81
CA ILE A 380 -8.91 -0.58 28.75
C ILE A 380 -8.76 0.40 29.90
N GLU A 381 -9.79 1.22 30.20
CA GLU A 381 -9.78 2.13 31.36
C GLU A 381 -9.49 1.40 32.69
N SER A 382 -10.13 0.24 32.90
CA SER A 382 -9.90 -0.58 34.08
C SER A 382 -8.46 -1.07 34.21
N ARG A 383 -7.80 -1.37 33.07
CA ARG A 383 -6.41 -1.81 33.04
C ARG A 383 -5.42 -0.66 33.24
N LEU A 384 -5.73 0.52 32.68
CA LEU A 384 -4.89 1.72 32.83
C LEU A 384 -5.08 2.39 34.19
N GLY A 385 -6.20 2.15 34.88
CA GLY A 385 -6.54 2.80 36.15
C GLY A 385 -6.81 4.31 36.04
N ARG A 386 -7.10 4.79 34.82
CA ARG A 386 -7.41 6.17 34.49
C ARG A 386 -8.41 6.25 33.32
N PRO A 387 -9.13 7.39 33.17
CA PRO A 387 -9.90 7.66 31.95
C PRO A 387 -9.01 7.64 30.71
N LEU A 388 -9.59 7.27 29.57
CA LEU A 388 -8.89 7.28 28.29
C LEU A 388 -8.64 8.73 27.82
N GLU A 389 -7.50 8.92 27.17
CA GLU A 389 -7.12 10.15 26.47
C GLU A 389 -7.10 9.88 24.96
N PRO A 390 -7.17 10.91 24.08
CA PRO A 390 -7.24 10.70 22.62
C PRO A 390 -6.19 9.78 22.06
N PHE A 391 -4.97 9.79 22.57
CA PHE A 391 -3.88 8.92 22.10
C PHE A 391 -4.03 7.45 22.54
N ASP A 392 -4.97 7.11 23.46
CA ASP A 392 -5.28 5.73 23.81
C ASP A 392 -5.99 4.98 22.67
N ILE A 393 -6.34 5.65 21.57
CA ILE A 393 -6.68 5.01 20.31
C ILE A 393 -5.60 4.00 19.88
N TRP A 394 -4.33 4.25 20.26
CA TRP A 394 -3.19 3.37 20.02
C TRP A 394 -2.83 2.48 21.21
N TYR A 395 -3.79 2.20 22.11
CA TYR A 395 -3.54 1.31 23.24
C TYR A 395 -2.97 -0.04 22.79
N ASN A 396 -1.85 -0.45 23.39
CA ASN A 396 -1.08 -1.64 22.98
C ASN A 396 -1.03 -2.73 24.07
N GLY A 397 -1.78 -2.59 25.15
CA GLY A 397 -1.72 -3.48 26.31
C GLY A 397 -2.40 -4.83 26.12
N PHE A 398 -2.99 -5.11 24.96
CA PHE A 398 -3.54 -6.43 24.63
C PHE A 398 -2.50 -7.35 23.99
N LYS A 399 -1.45 -6.80 23.40
CA LYS A 399 -0.37 -7.64 22.89
C LYS A 399 0.25 -8.43 24.00
N SER A 400 0.33 -9.74 23.83
CA SER A 400 1.10 -10.61 24.71
C SER A 400 2.59 -10.38 24.46
N GLY A 401 3.14 -9.31 25.03
CA GLY A 401 4.58 -9.02 24.98
C GLY A 401 5.42 -9.96 25.84
N GLY A 402 4.80 -11.05 26.29
CA GLY A 402 5.50 -12.11 26.99
C GLY A 402 6.10 -11.71 28.33
N GLY A 403 5.85 -10.50 28.80
CA GLY A 403 6.52 -10.00 30.00
C GLY A 403 8.03 -9.81 29.83
N VAL A 404 8.58 -9.99 28.62
CA VAL A 404 9.99 -9.76 28.31
C VAL A 404 10.16 -8.29 27.91
N PRO A 405 11.04 -7.53 28.59
CA PRO A 405 11.31 -6.15 28.23
C PRO A 405 11.82 -6.01 26.80
N GLU A 406 11.45 -4.95 26.08
CA GLU A 406 11.86 -4.69 24.68
C GLU A 406 13.39 -4.64 24.55
N GLU A 407 14.11 -4.11 25.56
CA GLU A 407 15.56 -4.10 25.58
C GLU A 407 16.17 -5.51 25.57
N GLU A 408 15.56 -6.45 26.31
CA GLU A 408 16.00 -7.84 26.33
C GLU A 408 15.70 -8.52 24.98
N LEU A 409 14.53 -8.29 24.41
CA LEU A 409 14.16 -8.75 23.08
C LEU A 409 15.12 -8.20 22.01
N SER A 410 15.45 -6.91 22.08
CA SER A 410 16.41 -6.25 21.18
C SER A 410 17.82 -6.83 21.34
N ALA A 411 18.27 -7.12 22.55
CA ALA A 411 19.53 -7.79 22.77
C ALA A 411 19.57 -9.21 22.20
N MET A 412 18.46 -9.94 22.28
CA MET A 412 18.32 -11.27 21.68
C MET A 412 18.36 -11.23 20.15
N THR A 413 17.56 -10.35 19.54
CA THR A 413 17.46 -10.24 18.08
C THR A 413 18.75 -9.70 17.47
N SER A 414 19.40 -8.69 18.06
CA SER A 414 20.68 -8.16 17.60
C SER A 414 21.79 -9.22 17.63
N LYS A 415 21.79 -10.05 18.67
CA LYS A 415 22.74 -11.18 18.76
C LYS A 415 22.44 -12.27 17.73
N LYS A 416 21.17 -12.58 17.49
CA LYS A 416 20.74 -13.64 16.55
C LYS A 416 20.90 -13.19 15.11
N TYR A 417 20.60 -11.93 14.81
CA TYR A 417 20.61 -11.35 13.46
C TYR A 417 21.55 -10.14 13.38
N PRO A 418 22.88 -10.34 13.44
CA PRO A 418 23.84 -9.25 13.37
C PRO A 418 23.92 -8.57 12.00
N ASN A 419 23.34 -9.18 10.96
CA ASN A 419 23.26 -8.65 9.60
C ASN A 419 22.16 -9.35 8.80
N ALA A 420 21.85 -8.84 7.60
CA ALA A 420 20.83 -9.37 6.69
C ALA A 420 21.02 -10.86 6.36
N GLY A 421 22.25 -11.28 6.09
CA GLY A 421 22.56 -12.68 5.77
C GLY A 421 22.26 -13.66 6.90
N ALA A 422 22.36 -13.23 8.15
CA ALA A 422 21.99 -14.06 9.30
C ALA A 422 20.49 -14.31 9.37
N LEU A 423 19.65 -13.31 9.05
CA LEU A 423 18.21 -13.48 8.93
C LEU A 423 17.86 -14.35 7.72
N GLU A 424 18.43 -14.06 6.53
CA GLU A 424 18.19 -14.85 5.31
C GLU A 424 18.47 -16.34 5.55
N ALA A 425 19.55 -16.68 6.23
CA ALA A 425 19.90 -18.05 6.57
C ALA A 425 18.92 -18.74 7.53
N ASP A 426 18.13 -17.98 8.30
CA ASP A 426 17.17 -18.50 9.29
C ASP A 426 15.74 -18.62 8.74
N LEU A 427 15.42 -18.01 7.59
CA LEU A 427 14.08 -18.05 6.99
C LEU A 427 13.55 -19.48 6.79
N PRO A 428 14.36 -20.47 6.31
CA PRO A 428 13.88 -21.85 6.18
C PRO A 428 13.43 -22.48 7.52
N ARG A 429 14.13 -22.19 8.63
CA ARG A 429 13.73 -22.66 9.97
C ARG A 429 12.38 -22.04 10.36
N MET A 430 12.23 -20.72 10.13
CA MET A 430 11.00 -20.01 10.47
C MET A 430 9.79 -20.63 9.76
N LEU A 431 9.86 -20.90 8.45
CA LEU A 431 8.78 -21.58 7.73
C LEU A 431 8.55 -22.99 8.24
N HIS A 432 9.62 -23.73 8.55
CA HIS A 432 9.47 -25.08 9.09
C HIS A 432 8.72 -25.08 10.43
N GLU A 433 8.99 -24.13 11.31
CA GLU A 433 8.25 -23.96 12.58
C GLU A 433 6.80 -23.57 12.39
N LEU A 434 6.48 -22.86 11.31
CA LEU A 434 5.11 -22.51 10.92
C LEU A 434 4.36 -23.67 10.20
N GLY A 435 5.01 -24.81 10.00
CA GLY A 435 4.38 -26.05 9.54
C GLY A 435 4.73 -26.49 8.13
N TRP A 436 5.60 -25.77 7.40
CA TRP A 436 6.10 -26.21 6.09
C TRP A 436 7.06 -27.40 6.22
N THR A 437 7.07 -28.28 5.22
CA THR A 437 8.14 -29.29 5.14
C THR A 437 9.48 -28.61 4.91
N LYS A 438 10.59 -29.26 5.28
CA LYS A 438 11.93 -28.70 5.07
C LYS A 438 12.21 -28.41 3.59
N GLU A 439 11.75 -29.30 2.72
CA GLU A 439 11.91 -29.19 1.27
C GLU A 439 11.19 -27.95 0.74
N LYS A 440 9.89 -27.77 1.09
CA LYS A 440 9.09 -26.63 0.64
C LYS A 440 9.57 -25.33 1.27
N ALA A 441 9.95 -25.34 2.54
CA ALA A 441 10.55 -24.18 3.21
C ALA A 441 11.83 -23.70 2.49
N ASN A 442 12.73 -24.63 2.15
CA ASN A 442 13.92 -24.30 1.37
C ASN A 442 13.62 -23.81 -0.05
N GLU A 443 12.63 -24.42 -0.72
CA GLU A 443 12.18 -23.99 -2.04
C GLU A 443 11.70 -22.53 -2.02
N ILE A 444 10.74 -22.19 -1.14
CA ILE A 444 10.21 -20.83 -1.01
C ILE A 444 11.32 -19.85 -0.67
N THR A 445 12.10 -20.11 0.37
CA THR A 445 13.10 -19.16 0.87
C THR A 445 14.32 -19.02 -0.04
N SER A 446 14.58 -19.99 -0.94
CA SER A 446 15.61 -19.84 -1.98
C SER A 446 15.30 -18.70 -2.96
N LEU A 447 14.03 -18.32 -3.05
CA LEU A 447 13.51 -17.23 -3.89
C LEU A 447 13.30 -15.92 -3.07
N ILE A 448 13.81 -15.84 -1.85
CA ILE A 448 13.76 -14.64 -1.02
C ILE A 448 15.18 -14.21 -0.68
N THR A 449 15.45 -12.92 -0.74
CA THR A 449 16.70 -12.32 -0.23
C THR A 449 16.37 -11.25 0.79
N VAL A 450 17.28 -11.03 1.75
CA VAL A 450 17.12 -10.03 2.81
C VAL A 450 18.05 -8.87 2.58
N ASP A 451 17.52 -7.67 2.56
CA ASP A 451 18.25 -6.41 2.38
C ASP A 451 18.05 -5.50 3.61
N ALA A 452 19.11 -4.77 4.01
CA ALA A 452 19.00 -3.71 4.99
C ALA A 452 18.33 -2.47 4.38
N SER A 453 17.20 -2.01 4.96
CA SER A 453 16.46 -0.86 4.48
C SER A 453 16.98 0.45 5.08
N ARG A 454 16.89 1.52 4.29
CA ARG A 454 17.20 2.90 4.73
C ARG A 454 16.11 3.48 5.63
N GLY A 455 14.86 3.26 5.27
CA GLY A 455 13.67 3.78 5.94
C GLY A 455 12.86 2.71 6.64
N ALA A 456 11.55 2.73 6.46
CA ALA A 456 10.66 1.68 6.92
C ALA A 456 10.97 0.34 6.24
N GLY A 457 10.65 -0.76 6.89
CA GLY A 457 10.67 -2.08 6.27
C GLY A 457 9.62 -2.16 5.16
N HIS A 458 9.88 -2.97 4.15
CA HIS A 458 8.92 -3.26 3.09
C HIS A 458 9.33 -4.53 2.33
N ALA A 459 8.33 -5.24 1.83
CA ALA A 459 8.52 -6.37 0.93
C ALA A 459 8.46 -5.91 -0.54
N TRP A 460 9.33 -6.49 -1.35
CA TRP A 460 9.30 -6.28 -2.79
C TRP A 460 9.24 -7.63 -3.50
N GLY A 461 8.06 -8.01 -3.99
CA GLY A 461 7.83 -9.27 -4.69
C GLY A 461 8.56 -9.34 -6.02
N ALA A 462 8.75 -10.55 -6.54
CA ALA A 462 9.18 -10.76 -7.92
C ALA A 462 8.00 -10.59 -8.89
N SER A 463 8.28 -10.30 -10.16
CA SER A 463 7.29 -10.20 -11.23
C SER A 463 7.48 -11.23 -12.35
N MET A 464 8.42 -12.17 -12.19
CA MET A 464 8.64 -13.29 -13.10
C MET A 464 8.98 -14.53 -12.27
N ARG A 465 8.42 -15.68 -12.62
CA ARG A 465 8.67 -16.94 -11.94
C ARG A 465 10.16 -17.23 -11.81
N ASN A 466 10.54 -17.79 -10.68
CA ASN A 466 11.92 -18.10 -10.29
C ASN A 466 12.84 -16.89 -10.06
N ASP A 467 12.34 -15.65 -10.11
CA ASP A 467 13.08 -14.48 -9.64
C ASP A 467 12.96 -14.34 -8.12
N LYS A 468 13.88 -13.59 -7.51
CA LYS A 468 13.90 -13.37 -6.07
C LYS A 468 12.98 -12.22 -5.65
N ALA A 469 12.23 -12.44 -4.59
CA ALA A 469 11.61 -11.41 -3.78
C ALA A 469 12.62 -10.82 -2.78
N HIS A 470 12.40 -9.59 -2.32
CA HIS A 470 13.29 -8.85 -1.42
C HIS A 470 12.55 -8.52 -0.12
N LEU A 471 13.02 -9.10 0.98
CA LEU A 471 12.63 -8.73 2.34
C LEU A 471 13.53 -7.59 2.80
N ARG A 472 12.97 -6.43 3.02
CA ARG A 472 13.70 -5.23 3.43
C ARG A 472 13.30 -4.82 4.84
N THR A 473 14.29 -4.71 5.73
CA THR A 473 14.06 -4.30 7.11
C THR A 473 15.25 -3.53 7.67
N ARG A 474 15.04 -2.81 8.77
CA ARG A 474 16.08 -2.03 9.42
C ARG A 474 17.06 -2.94 10.15
N ILE A 475 18.33 -2.80 9.86
CA ILE A 475 19.44 -3.51 10.52
C ILE A 475 20.50 -2.48 10.87
N GLY A 476 20.65 -2.17 12.16
CA GLY A 476 21.65 -1.22 12.63
C GLY A 476 23.06 -1.78 12.67
N GLU A 477 24.04 -0.93 12.96
CA GLU A 477 25.46 -1.33 13.10
C GLU A 477 25.67 -2.41 14.18
N ASN A 478 24.82 -2.44 15.19
CA ASN A 478 24.85 -3.42 16.29
C ASN A 478 23.94 -4.66 16.03
N GLY A 479 23.43 -4.82 14.83
CA GLY A 479 22.47 -5.86 14.46
C GLY A 479 21.02 -5.38 14.45
N MET A 480 20.10 -6.30 14.28
CA MET A 480 18.67 -6.06 14.18
C MET A 480 18.04 -5.95 15.58
N ASP A 481 17.45 -4.80 15.93
CA ASP A 481 16.67 -4.66 17.14
C ASP A 481 15.33 -5.42 17.04
N TYR A 482 14.57 -5.49 18.12
CA TYR A 482 13.29 -6.21 18.11
C TYR A 482 12.26 -5.57 17.19
N LYS A 483 12.22 -4.24 17.09
CA LYS A 483 11.31 -3.54 16.16
C LYS A 483 11.63 -3.91 14.71
N GLY A 484 12.90 -3.89 14.33
CA GLY A 484 13.35 -4.34 13.01
C GLY A 484 13.02 -5.81 12.74
N TYR A 485 13.12 -6.67 13.76
CA TYR A 485 12.76 -8.07 13.64
C TYR A 485 11.24 -8.28 13.49
N ASN A 486 10.41 -7.62 14.29
CA ASN A 486 8.95 -7.71 14.19
C ASN A 486 8.47 -7.25 12.80
N ILE A 487 9.03 -6.16 12.28
CA ILE A 487 8.80 -5.72 10.90
C ILE A 487 9.30 -6.77 9.91
N ALA A 488 10.48 -7.36 10.12
CA ALA A 488 11.01 -8.40 9.22
C ALA A 488 10.09 -9.61 9.12
N VAL A 489 9.44 -10.02 10.22
CA VAL A 489 8.47 -11.13 10.21
C VAL A 489 7.21 -10.75 9.44
N HIS A 490 6.74 -9.50 9.54
CA HIS A 490 5.65 -8.96 8.72
C HIS A 490 6.00 -9.02 7.23
N GLU A 491 7.15 -8.44 6.83
CA GLU A 491 7.61 -8.42 5.44
C GLU A 491 7.89 -9.83 4.91
N PHE A 492 8.27 -10.75 5.79
CA PHE A 492 8.41 -12.16 5.42
C PHE A 492 7.08 -12.79 5.04
N GLY A 493 6.00 -12.45 5.73
CA GLY A 493 4.65 -12.87 5.36
C GLY A 493 4.29 -12.46 3.93
N HIS A 494 4.53 -11.19 3.57
CA HIS A 494 4.36 -10.69 2.20
C HIS A 494 5.21 -11.47 1.20
N ASN A 495 6.51 -11.68 1.47
CA ASN A 495 7.37 -12.36 0.52
C ASN A 495 7.01 -13.84 0.35
N VAL A 496 6.54 -14.53 1.39
CA VAL A 496 6.05 -15.91 1.28
C VAL A 496 4.79 -15.97 0.43
N GLU A 497 3.83 -15.07 0.68
CA GLU A 497 2.61 -14.93 -0.14
C GLU A 497 2.97 -14.70 -1.61
N GLN A 498 3.77 -13.68 -1.90
CA GLN A 498 4.19 -13.30 -3.25
C GLN A 498 4.95 -14.41 -3.96
N THR A 499 5.80 -15.15 -3.25
CA THR A 499 6.58 -16.26 -3.82
C THR A 499 5.69 -17.46 -4.16
N ILE A 500 4.76 -17.84 -3.28
CA ILE A 500 3.84 -18.95 -3.52
C ILE A 500 2.87 -18.59 -4.66
N THR A 501 2.25 -17.41 -4.62
CA THR A 501 1.25 -17.02 -5.63
C THR A 501 1.87 -16.83 -7.01
N LEU A 502 3.11 -16.39 -7.10
CA LEU A 502 3.79 -16.25 -8.39
C LEU A 502 4.21 -17.60 -8.99
N ASN A 503 4.68 -18.55 -8.15
CA ASN A 503 5.29 -19.79 -8.64
C ASN A 503 4.34 -21.00 -8.65
N ASP A 504 3.38 -21.07 -7.72
CA ASP A 504 2.51 -22.24 -7.54
C ASP A 504 1.10 -22.05 -8.13
N VAL A 505 0.67 -20.83 -8.46
CA VAL A 505 -0.60 -20.59 -9.16
C VAL A 505 -0.47 -21.03 -10.62
N ASP A 506 -1.50 -21.69 -11.13
CA ASP A 506 -1.53 -22.34 -12.45
C ASP A 506 -1.34 -21.35 -13.63
N TYR A 507 -1.99 -20.18 -13.56
CA TYR A 507 -1.89 -19.12 -14.57
C TYR A 507 -1.15 -17.90 -14.02
N TYR A 508 -0.20 -17.37 -14.80
CA TYR A 508 0.50 -16.12 -14.42
C TYR A 508 -0.46 -14.93 -14.28
N MET A 509 -1.51 -14.89 -15.10
CA MET A 509 -2.54 -13.84 -15.00
C MET A 509 -3.35 -13.92 -13.69
N LEU A 510 -3.29 -15.02 -12.98
CA LEU A 510 -3.91 -15.21 -11.66
C LEU A 510 -2.89 -15.13 -10.51
N SER A 511 -1.61 -14.82 -10.76
CA SER A 511 -0.63 -14.66 -9.69
C SER A 511 -1.04 -13.52 -8.73
N GLY A 512 -0.67 -13.67 -7.46
CA GLY A 512 -1.05 -12.75 -6.39
C GLY A 512 -2.32 -13.20 -5.65
N VAL A 513 -2.69 -12.42 -4.66
CA VAL A 513 -3.97 -12.46 -3.93
C VAL A 513 -4.90 -11.37 -4.48
N PRO A 514 -6.18 -11.33 -4.09
CA PRO A 514 -7.13 -10.38 -4.68
C PRO A 514 -6.67 -8.93 -4.70
N ASN A 515 -6.16 -8.43 -3.60
CA ASN A 515 -5.72 -7.03 -3.46
C ASN A 515 -4.78 -6.85 -2.26
N THR A 516 -4.34 -5.61 -2.03
CA THR A 516 -3.42 -5.23 -0.94
C THR A 516 -3.94 -5.63 0.45
N SER A 517 -5.25 -5.60 0.70
CA SER A 517 -5.79 -5.98 2.01
C SER A 517 -5.52 -7.46 2.36
N PHE A 518 -5.45 -8.32 1.35
CA PHE A 518 -5.15 -9.75 1.52
C PHE A 518 -3.66 -10.00 1.75
N THR A 519 -2.78 -9.27 1.07
CA THR A 519 -1.34 -9.37 1.35
C THR A 519 -1.01 -8.83 2.75
N GLU A 520 -1.67 -7.74 3.19
CA GLU A 520 -1.57 -7.26 4.58
C GLU A 520 -2.08 -8.30 5.59
N ALA A 521 -3.19 -8.97 5.30
CA ALA A 521 -3.73 -10.01 6.17
C ALA A 521 -2.73 -11.17 6.37
N ILE A 522 -2.07 -11.62 5.30
CA ILE A 522 -1.05 -12.67 5.40
C ILE A 522 0.18 -12.17 6.18
N ALA A 523 0.58 -10.93 5.99
CA ALA A 523 1.68 -10.34 6.75
C ALA A 523 1.37 -10.25 8.25
N PHE A 524 0.17 -9.82 8.63
CA PHE A 524 -0.30 -9.83 10.03
C PHE A 524 -0.31 -11.23 10.62
N LEU A 525 -0.77 -12.23 9.85
CA LEU A 525 -0.77 -13.63 10.25
C LEU A 525 0.65 -14.11 10.64
N PHE A 526 1.67 -13.70 9.90
CA PHE A 526 3.06 -14.01 10.22
C PHE A 526 3.56 -13.18 11.42
N GLN A 527 3.33 -11.88 11.41
CA GLN A 527 3.82 -10.94 12.42
C GLN A 527 3.43 -11.33 13.85
N LYS A 528 2.22 -11.84 14.04
CA LYS A 528 1.72 -12.31 15.34
C LYS A 528 2.50 -13.50 15.92
N ARG A 529 3.32 -14.16 15.12
CA ARG A 529 4.12 -15.33 15.50
C ARG A 529 5.61 -15.00 15.75
N ASP A 530 5.95 -13.72 15.80
CA ASP A 530 7.32 -13.26 15.93
C ASP A 530 8.04 -13.79 17.18
N LEU A 531 7.38 -13.75 18.34
CA LEU A 531 7.92 -14.29 19.60
C LEU A 531 8.06 -15.82 19.56
N ASP A 532 7.08 -16.52 18.98
CA ASP A 532 7.16 -17.97 18.79
C ASP A 532 8.39 -18.34 17.95
N LEU A 533 8.64 -17.60 16.88
CA LEU A 533 9.78 -17.79 15.98
C LEU A 533 11.14 -17.43 16.63
N LEU A 534 11.10 -16.63 17.71
CA LEU A 534 12.28 -16.42 18.58
C LEU A 534 12.48 -17.54 19.62
N GLY A 535 11.53 -18.48 19.70
CA GLY A 535 11.55 -19.54 20.71
C GLY A 535 11.00 -19.12 22.07
N LEU A 536 10.30 -17.99 22.12
CA LEU A 536 9.65 -17.43 23.33
C LEU A 536 8.19 -17.80 23.40
N LYS A 537 7.84 -19.01 22.95
CA LYS A 537 6.45 -19.48 22.90
C LYS A 537 5.78 -19.34 24.24
N GLN A 538 4.76 -18.52 24.29
CA GLN A 538 3.93 -18.30 25.48
C GLN A 538 2.65 -19.12 25.37
N THR A 539 2.30 -19.79 26.41
CA THR A 539 1.03 -20.50 26.55
C THR A 539 0.20 -19.85 27.67
N ASN A 540 -0.28 -18.63 27.40
CA ASN A 540 -1.30 -18.06 28.28
C ASN A 540 -2.66 -18.57 27.81
N PRO A 541 -3.49 -19.16 28.70
CA PRO A 541 -4.83 -19.65 28.33
C PRO A 541 -5.76 -18.57 27.77
N HIS A 542 -5.39 -17.29 27.92
CA HIS A 542 -6.18 -16.14 27.48
C HIS A 542 -5.63 -15.47 26.20
N ASP A 543 -4.59 -16.01 25.55
CA ASP A 543 -3.97 -15.38 24.39
C ASP A 543 -4.95 -15.15 23.23
N ASP A 544 -5.85 -16.10 22.97
CA ASP A 544 -6.90 -15.95 21.95
C ASP A 544 -7.86 -14.77 22.25
N TYR A 545 -8.16 -14.55 23.54
CA TYR A 545 -9.03 -13.44 23.95
C TYR A 545 -8.31 -12.09 23.79
N TYR A 546 -7.05 -12.02 24.19
CA TYR A 546 -6.26 -10.80 23.98
C TYR A 546 -6.04 -10.52 22.52
N LEU A 547 -5.84 -11.53 21.69
CA LEU A 547 -5.73 -11.40 20.23
C LEU A 547 -7.02 -10.82 19.62
N ALA A 548 -8.19 -11.27 20.05
CA ALA A 548 -9.46 -10.73 19.59
C ALA A 548 -9.63 -9.25 19.97
N LEU A 549 -9.26 -8.88 21.21
CA LEU A 549 -9.30 -7.49 21.68
C LEU A 549 -8.29 -6.59 20.95
N ASP A 550 -7.09 -7.10 20.67
CA ASP A 550 -6.06 -6.36 19.92
C ASP A 550 -6.52 -6.09 18.47
N ASN A 551 -7.03 -7.11 17.78
CA ASN A 551 -7.60 -6.96 16.44
C ASN A 551 -8.78 -6.00 16.40
N PHE A 552 -9.67 -6.07 17.41
CA PHE A 552 -10.80 -5.17 17.49
C PHE A 552 -10.36 -3.72 17.67
N TRP A 553 -9.42 -3.46 18.61
CA TRP A 553 -8.97 -2.10 18.89
C TRP A 553 -8.11 -1.53 17.75
N SER A 554 -7.29 -2.35 17.12
CA SER A 554 -6.54 -1.96 15.90
C SER A 554 -7.47 -1.64 14.73
N SER A 555 -8.55 -2.43 14.55
CA SER A 555 -9.58 -2.14 13.55
C SER A 555 -10.33 -0.84 13.89
N PHE A 556 -10.70 -0.63 15.16
CA PHE A 556 -11.31 0.61 15.64
C PHE A 556 -10.43 1.82 15.37
N GLU A 557 -9.11 1.72 15.64
CA GLU A 557 -8.12 2.75 15.32
C GLU A 557 -8.18 3.16 13.85
N ILE A 558 -7.96 2.19 12.94
CA ILE A 558 -7.62 2.51 11.55
C ILE A 558 -8.85 2.70 10.65
N MET A 559 -10.04 2.21 11.03
CA MET A 559 -11.28 2.42 10.27
C MET A 559 -11.67 3.89 10.19
N GLY A 560 -11.57 4.64 11.30
CA GLY A 560 -11.86 6.06 11.31
C GLY A 560 -10.87 6.88 10.49
N VAL A 561 -9.59 6.51 10.53
CA VAL A 561 -8.55 7.10 9.68
C VAL A 561 -8.87 6.88 8.20
N SER A 562 -9.30 5.66 7.84
CA SER A 562 -9.68 5.31 6.47
C SER A 562 -10.91 6.10 5.99
N LEU A 563 -11.89 6.31 6.87
CA LEU A 563 -13.03 7.18 6.55
C LEU A 563 -12.61 8.63 6.31
N VAL A 564 -11.63 9.13 7.08
CA VAL A 564 -11.08 10.48 6.85
C VAL A 564 -10.40 10.54 5.48
N ASP A 565 -9.57 9.57 5.13
CA ASP A 565 -8.89 9.53 3.84
C ASP A 565 -9.90 9.52 2.67
N ILE A 566 -10.91 8.64 2.70
CA ILE A 566 -11.98 8.57 1.69
C ILE A 566 -12.69 9.93 1.55
N GLN A 567 -13.14 10.53 2.68
CA GLN A 567 -13.89 11.78 2.67
C GLN A 567 -13.02 12.96 2.20
N VAL A 568 -11.73 12.95 2.48
CA VAL A 568 -10.78 13.97 1.99
C VAL A 568 -10.63 13.86 0.48
N TRP A 569 -10.51 12.65 -0.08
CA TRP A 569 -10.48 12.45 -1.52
C TRP A 569 -11.78 12.89 -2.20
N GLU A 570 -12.96 12.60 -1.62
CA GLU A 570 -14.25 13.10 -2.11
C GLU A 570 -14.29 14.63 -2.07
N TRP A 571 -13.81 15.24 -0.98
CA TRP A 571 -13.73 16.69 -0.86
C TRP A 571 -12.81 17.32 -1.92
N MET A 572 -11.66 16.72 -2.21
CA MET A 572 -10.75 17.20 -3.26
C MET A 572 -11.37 17.11 -4.65
N TYR A 573 -12.14 16.07 -4.95
CA TYR A 573 -12.91 15.99 -6.20
C TYR A 573 -13.99 17.06 -6.30
N ALA A 574 -14.64 17.40 -5.19
CA ALA A 574 -15.62 18.48 -5.13
C ALA A 574 -14.97 19.88 -5.18
N ASN A 575 -13.69 20.01 -4.83
CA ASN A 575 -12.94 21.27 -4.74
C ASN A 575 -11.58 21.18 -5.47
N PRO A 576 -11.56 20.90 -6.79
CA PRO A 576 -10.32 20.55 -7.51
C PRO A 576 -9.29 21.70 -7.60
N ASP A 577 -9.73 22.93 -7.41
CA ASP A 577 -8.87 24.13 -7.44
C ASP A 577 -8.48 24.63 -6.04
N ALA A 578 -8.64 23.79 -5.02
CA ALA A 578 -8.32 24.16 -3.63
C ALA A 578 -6.83 24.46 -3.44
N THR A 579 -6.56 25.38 -2.52
CA THR A 579 -5.20 25.68 -2.06
C THR A 579 -4.77 24.71 -0.94
N PRO A 580 -3.45 24.53 -0.67
CA PRO A 580 -2.97 23.71 0.45
C PRO A 580 -3.61 24.11 1.80
N LYS A 581 -3.82 25.41 2.03
CA LYS A 581 -4.49 25.91 3.24
C LYS A 581 -5.94 25.44 3.32
N GLN A 582 -6.70 25.51 2.23
CA GLN A 582 -8.08 25.04 2.19
C GLN A 582 -8.16 23.51 2.38
N LEU A 583 -7.22 22.75 1.80
CA LEU A 583 -7.12 21.32 2.04
C LEU A 583 -6.83 21.01 3.52
N LYS A 584 -5.89 21.73 4.15
CA LYS A 584 -5.64 21.61 5.59
C LYS A 584 -6.91 21.81 6.41
N GLU A 585 -7.62 22.92 6.17
CA GLU A 585 -8.87 23.24 6.87
C GLU A 585 -9.92 22.12 6.67
N ALA A 586 -10.00 21.55 5.45
CA ALA A 586 -10.90 20.45 5.15
C ALA A 586 -10.50 19.16 5.87
N VAL A 587 -9.23 18.75 5.80
CA VAL A 587 -8.73 17.55 6.50
C VAL A 587 -8.99 17.67 8.01
N MET A 588 -8.66 18.80 8.63
CA MET A 588 -8.94 19.02 10.04
C MET A 588 -10.43 18.98 10.36
N SER A 589 -11.29 19.56 9.51
CA SER A 589 -12.74 19.54 9.70
C SER A 589 -13.32 18.13 9.57
N ILE A 590 -12.89 17.36 8.57
CA ILE A 590 -13.33 15.98 8.33
C ILE A 590 -12.86 15.09 9.48
N ALA A 591 -11.59 15.18 9.87
CA ALA A 591 -11.03 14.41 10.98
C ALA A 591 -11.79 14.66 12.29
N LYS A 592 -12.09 15.94 12.59
CA LYS A 592 -12.93 16.32 13.76
C LYS A 592 -14.34 15.77 13.65
N GLY A 593 -14.94 15.78 12.46
CA GLY A 593 -16.27 15.21 12.22
C GLY A 593 -16.31 13.70 12.52
N VAL A 594 -15.37 12.94 11.98
CA VAL A 594 -15.23 11.50 12.22
C VAL A 594 -14.94 11.23 13.69
N TRP A 595 -14.01 12.00 14.31
CA TRP A 595 -13.68 11.87 15.71
C TRP A 595 -14.89 12.09 16.60
N ASN A 596 -15.61 13.19 16.42
CA ASN A 596 -16.78 13.53 17.23
C ASN A 596 -17.91 12.50 17.07
N THR A 597 -17.99 11.82 15.93
CA THR A 597 -19.03 10.83 15.67
C THR A 597 -18.71 9.49 16.34
N TYR A 598 -17.47 9.03 16.32
CA TYR A 598 -17.13 7.65 16.68
C TYR A 598 -16.19 7.52 17.89
N TYR A 599 -15.38 8.54 18.21
CA TYR A 599 -14.28 8.43 19.18
C TYR A 599 -14.46 9.30 20.42
N ALA A 600 -15.03 10.49 20.30
CA ALA A 600 -15.10 11.46 21.39
C ALA A 600 -15.80 10.94 22.65
N ASP A 601 -16.86 10.13 22.48
CA ASP A 601 -17.62 9.53 23.58
C ASP A 601 -16.83 8.49 24.40
N VAL A 602 -15.77 7.92 23.82
CA VAL A 602 -14.98 6.83 24.43
C VAL A 602 -13.55 7.24 24.77
N LEU A 603 -12.91 8.06 23.93
CA LEU A 603 -11.53 8.51 24.12
C LEU A 603 -11.43 9.93 24.71
N GLY A 604 -12.57 10.60 24.86
CA GLY A 604 -12.57 12.00 25.27
C GLY A 604 -12.06 12.92 24.16
N GLY A 605 -11.91 14.19 24.47
CA GLY A 605 -11.50 15.21 23.53
C GLY A 605 -12.54 15.46 22.43
N LYS A 606 -13.12 16.66 22.39
CA LYS A 606 -13.91 17.10 21.24
C LYS A 606 -13.02 17.78 20.23
N ASP A 607 -13.41 17.68 18.98
CA ASP A 607 -12.74 18.36 17.87
C ASP A 607 -11.26 17.97 17.70
N GLU A 608 -10.95 16.69 17.97
CA GLU A 608 -9.61 16.16 17.72
C GLU A 608 -9.38 15.91 16.23
N SER A 609 -8.23 16.39 15.73
CA SER A 609 -7.82 16.19 14.35
C SER A 609 -6.78 15.07 14.17
N LEU A 610 -6.53 14.28 15.22
CA LEU A 610 -5.50 13.25 15.29
C LEU A 610 -5.55 12.23 14.15
N LEU A 611 -6.75 11.91 13.65
CA LEU A 611 -6.94 10.99 12.53
C LEU A 611 -6.27 11.47 11.23
N GLY A 612 -5.93 12.77 11.12
CA GLY A 612 -5.21 13.34 9.97
C GLY A 612 -3.68 13.16 10.00
N ILE A 613 -3.12 12.48 11.04
CA ILE A 613 -1.65 12.34 11.18
C ILE A 613 -1.06 11.28 10.23
N TYR A 614 -1.83 10.33 9.75
CA TYR A 614 -1.32 9.15 9.05
C TYR A 614 -0.56 9.49 7.78
N SER A 615 0.68 8.99 7.68
CA SER A 615 1.62 9.32 6.60
C SER A 615 1.11 8.88 5.24
N HIS A 616 0.51 7.68 5.13
CA HIS A 616 -0.01 7.18 3.87
C HIS A 616 -1.18 7.96 3.29
N MET A 617 -1.81 8.84 4.06
CA MET A 617 -2.72 9.84 3.49
C MET A 617 -1.98 10.78 2.52
N ILE A 618 -0.69 11.03 2.78
CA ILE A 618 0.15 11.98 2.04
C ILE A 618 0.94 11.31 0.91
N ASP A 619 1.57 10.16 1.18
CA ASP A 619 2.51 9.52 0.26
C ASP A 619 1.88 8.41 -0.59
N TYR A 620 0.74 7.85 -0.16
CA TYR A 620 0.14 6.69 -0.82
C TYR A 620 -1.39 6.83 -1.00
N PRO A 621 -1.85 7.35 -2.15
CA PRO A 621 -3.26 7.68 -2.39
C PRO A 621 -4.24 6.52 -2.13
N LEU A 622 -5.16 6.69 -1.16
CA LEU A 622 -6.22 5.72 -0.79
C LEU A 622 -5.71 4.33 -0.39
N TYR A 623 -4.50 4.27 0.18
CA TYR A 623 -3.94 3.01 0.70
C TYR A 623 -4.54 2.61 2.05
N LEU A 624 -4.84 3.60 2.90
CA LEU A 624 -5.25 3.38 4.31
C LEU A 624 -6.43 2.43 4.49
N PRO A 625 -7.46 2.39 3.62
CA PRO A 625 -8.55 1.42 3.74
C PRO A 625 -8.14 -0.05 3.65
N ASN A 626 -6.95 -0.36 3.11
CA ASN A 626 -6.46 -1.73 3.04
C ASN A 626 -6.11 -2.33 4.41
N TYR A 627 -5.64 -1.51 5.36
CA TYR A 627 -5.27 -1.99 6.69
C TYR A 627 -6.46 -2.55 7.48
N PRO A 628 -7.59 -1.82 7.68
CA PRO A 628 -8.71 -2.37 8.43
C PRO A 628 -9.39 -3.54 7.69
N MET A 629 -9.42 -3.51 6.36
CA MET A 629 -9.86 -4.67 5.58
C MET A 629 -8.93 -5.86 5.82
N GLY A 630 -7.61 -5.63 5.84
CA GLY A 630 -6.60 -6.64 6.17
C GLY A 630 -6.80 -7.23 7.57
N HIS A 631 -7.11 -6.42 8.57
CA HIS A 631 -7.41 -6.92 9.94
C HIS A 631 -8.65 -7.81 9.98
N LEU A 632 -9.71 -7.47 9.25
CA LEU A 632 -10.90 -8.32 9.17
C LEU A 632 -10.62 -9.66 8.47
N ILE A 633 -9.89 -9.61 7.37
CA ILE A 633 -9.50 -10.79 6.58
C ILE A 633 -8.56 -11.68 7.40
N ASP A 634 -7.52 -11.11 7.99
CA ASP A 634 -6.56 -11.80 8.85
C ASP A 634 -7.28 -12.49 10.01
N PHE A 635 -8.20 -11.81 10.70
CA PHE A 635 -8.95 -12.41 11.80
C PHE A 635 -9.76 -13.65 11.35
N GLN A 636 -10.43 -13.56 10.18
CA GLN A 636 -11.18 -14.70 9.63
C GLN A 636 -10.25 -15.85 9.20
N ILE A 637 -9.06 -15.54 8.66
CA ILE A 637 -8.03 -16.52 8.31
C ILE A 637 -7.48 -17.18 9.59
N GLU A 638 -7.17 -16.41 10.64
CA GLU A 638 -6.72 -16.94 11.93
C GLU A 638 -7.70 -17.95 12.52
N GLN A 639 -8.99 -17.63 12.50
CA GLN A 639 -10.02 -18.58 12.94
C GLN A 639 -10.03 -19.87 12.09
N GLN A 640 -9.78 -19.76 10.80
CA GLN A 640 -9.73 -20.91 9.89
C GLN A 640 -8.49 -21.78 10.08
N VAL A 641 -7.33 -21.20 10.38
CA VAL A 641 -6.07 -21.96 10.56
C VAL A 641 -5.92 -22.50 11.98
N LYS A 642 -6.76 -22.05 12.92
CA LYS A 642 -6.75 -22.53 14.30
C LYS A 642 -6.91 -24.05 14.31
N ASP A 643 -6.08 -24.74 15.08
CA ASP A 643 -6.07 -26.20 15.24
C ASP A 643 -5.77 -26.99 13.94
N LYS A 644 -5.28 -26.31 12.87
CA LYS A 644 -4.87 -26.94 11.61
C LYS A 644 -3.37 -26.73 11.34
N ASN A 645 -2.86 -27.44 10.33
CA ASN A 645 -1.52 -27.13 9.83
C ASN A 645 -1.58 -25.83 9.03
N MET A 646 -0.94 -24.77 9.54
CA MET A 646 -0.96 -23.43 8.95
C MET A 646 -0.43 -23.43 7.51
N ALA A 647 0.68 -24.13 7.24
CA ALA A 647 1.28 -24.18 5.91
C ALA A 647 0.29 -24.73 4.85
N ASN A 648 -0.37 -25.85 5.15
CA ASN A 648 -1.32 -26.46 4.22
C ASN A 648 -2.53 -25.55 3.94
N GLU A 649 -3.06 -24.89 4.98
CA GLU A 649 -4.20 -23.99 4.80
C GLU A 649 -3.79 -22.74 4.02
N ILE A 650 -2.64 -22.16 4.31
CA ILE A 650 -2.14 -20.97 3.60
C ILE A 650 -1.86 -21.30 2.13
N GLU A 651 -1.16 -22.40 1.81
CA GLU A 651 -0.94 -22.81 0.42
C GLU A 651 -2.26 -23.03 -0.33
N ARG A 652 -3.24 -23.69 0.32
CA ARG A 652 -4.59 -23.89 -0.26
C ARG A 652 -5.29 -22.55 -0.57
N MET A 653 -5.19 -21.60 0.35
CA MET A 653 -5.79 -20.27 0.17
C MET A 653 -5.09 -19.47 -0.93
N LEU A 654 -3.75 -19.40 -0.89
CA LEU A 654 -2.94 -18.62 -1.82
C LEU A 654 -3.03 -19.13 -3.25
N THR A 655 -3.14 -20.45 -3.45
CA THR A 655 -3.27 -21.04 -4.80
C THR A 655 -4.61 -20.79 -5.46
N GLN A 656 -5.58 -20.16 -4.78
CA GLN A 656 -6.76 -19.60 -5.43
C GLN A 656 -6.39 -18.47 -6.42
N GLY A 657 -5.29 -17.76 -6.15
CA GLY A 657 -4.83 -16.65 -6.98
C GLY A 657 -5.71 -15.40 -6.87
N SER A 658 -5.48 -14.44 -7.75
CA SER A 658 -6.13 -13.12 -7.75
C SER A 658 -7.54 -13.14 -8.38
N ILE A 659 -8.46 -13.92 -7.80
CA ILE A 659 -9.90 -13.80 -8.08
C ILE A 659 -10.50 -12.68 -7.21
N ILE A 660 -11.81 -12.34 -7.40
CA ILE A 660 -12.40 -11.26 -6.60
C ILE A 660 -12.47 -11.61 -5.10
N PRO A 661 -12.37 -10.59 -4.20
CA PRO A 661 -12.25 -10.77 -2.75
C PRO A 661 -13.30 -11.67 -2.11
N GLN A 662 -14.56 -11.45 -2.41
CA GLN A 662 -15.65 -12.19 -1.76
C GLN A 662 -15.65 -13.68 -2.14
N LEU A 663 -15.35 -14.03 -3.39
CA LEU A 663 -15.22 -15.43 -3.81
C LEU A 663 -13.97 -16.07 -3.23
N TRP A 664 -12.86 -15.33 -3.16
CA TRP A 664 -11.64 -15.82 -2.53
C TRP A 664 -11.89 -16.15 -1.05
N MET A 665 -12.57 -15.29 -0.30
CA MET A 665 -12.90 -15.53 1.10
C MET A 665 -13.88 -16.69 1.29
N LYS A 666 -14.87 -16.84 0.42
CA LYS A 666 -15.73 -18.04 0.44
C LYS A 666 -14.92 -19.33 0.25
N GLY A 667 -13.97 -19.36 -0.66
CA GLY A 667 -13.08 -20.50 -0.86
C GLY A 667 -12.08 -20.70 0.28
N ALA A 668 -11.61 -19.63 0.90
CA ALA A 668 -10.63 -19.68 1.98
C ALA A 668 -11.24 -20.09 3.32
N VAL A 669 -12.30 -19.39 3.75
CA VAL A 669 -12.87 -19.50 5.11
C VAL A 669 -14.36 -19.85 5.14
N GLY A 670 -14.99 -20.06 3.97
CA GLY A 670 -16.40 -20.45 3.84
C GLY A 670 -17.41 -19.31 3.93
N GLN A 671 -16.97 -18.05 4.05
CA GLN A 671 -17.83 -16.87 4.14
C GLN A 671 -17.17 -15.63 3.52
N GLU A 672 -17.97 -14.60 3.25
CA GLU A 672 -17.46 -13.30 2.77
C GLU A 672 -16.75 -12.53 3.87
N ILE A 673 -16.10 -11.39 3.50
CA ILE A 673 -15.51 -10.45 4.46
C ILE A 673 -16.61 -9.90 5.36
N SER A 674 -16.45 -10.03 6.68
CA SER A 674 -17.45 -9.63 7.67
C SER A 674 -16.78 -9.18 8.99
N ILE A 675 -17.45 -8.26 9.69
CA ILE A 675 -17.07 -7.84 11.05
C ILE A 675 -17.60 -8.83 12.12
N ASP A 676 -18.60 -9.64 11.81
CA ASP A 676 -19.31 -10.48 12.81
C ASP A 676 -18.38 -11.46 13.55
N PRO A 677 -17.44 -12.16 12.89
CA PRO A 677 -16.50 -13.03 13.59
C PRO A 677 -15.69 -12.29 14.65
N LEU A 678 -15.22 -11.08 14.33
CA LEU A 678 -14.44 -10.25 15.25
C LEU A 678 -15.31 -9.73 16.40
N LEU A 679 -16.52 -9.26 16.14
CA LEU A 679 -17.46 -8.81 17.18
C LEU A 679 -17.82 -9.92 18.16
N ASN A 680 -18.09 -11.13 17.66
CA ASN A 680 -18.42 -12.28 18.49
C ASN A 680 -17.23 -12.69 19.37
N ALA A 681 -16.04 -12.80 18.81
CA ALA A 681 -14.84 -13.14 19.58
C ALA A 681 -14.47 -12.05 20.60
N THR A 682 -14.68 -10.77 20.28
CA THR A 682 -14.49 -9.63 21.21
C THR A 682 -15.42 -9.75 22.40
N LYS A 683 -16.68 -10.11 22.16
CA LYS A 683 -17.65 -10.32 23.24
C LYS A 683 -17.25 -11.49 24.14
N GLU A 684 -16.90 -12.63 23.55
CA GLU A 684 -16.43 -13.81 24.30
C GLU A 684 -15.19 -13.48 25.14
N ALA A 685 -14.25 -12.70 24.58
CA ALA A 685 -13.06 -12.25 25.28
C ALA A 685 -13.37 -11.38 26.49
N LEU A 686 -14.29 -10.40 26.34
CA LEU A 686 -14.71 -9.55 27.45
C LEU A 686 -15.42 -10.34 28.55
N ASP A 687 -16.27 -11.30 28.18
CA ASP A 687 -16.99 -12.16 29.14
C ASP A 687 -16.02 -13.09 29.90
N ALA A 688 -14.91 -13.52 29.28
CA ALA A 688 -13.92 -14.39 29.90
C ALA A 688 -12.86 -13.66 30.76
N LEU A 689 -12.57 -12.38 30.46
CA LEU A 689 -11.49 -11.61 31.09
C LEU A 689 -11.99 -10.64 32.19
N ARG A 690 -13.29 -10.40 32.31
CA ARG A 690 -13.94 -9.65 33.38
C ARG A 690 -14.23 -10.56 34.58
#